data_a6daa1105ff3cf0f5b07564b8b55807d
#
_entry.id   a6daa1105ff3cf0f5b07564b8b55807d
#
_cell.length_a   1.000
_cell.length_b   1.000
_cell.length_c   1.000
_cell.angle_alpha   90.00
_cell.angle_beta   90.00
_cell.angle_gamma   90.00
#
_symmetry.space_group_name_H-M   'P 1'
#
loop_
_entity.id
_entity.type
_entity.pdbx_description
1 polymer ?
#
loop_
_entity_poly.entity_id
_entity_poly.type
_entity_poly.pdbx_seq_one_letter_code
_entity_poly.pdbx_strand_id
1 'polypeptide(L)'
;MVNQNIRRKFRKRTMRRLNTYKLKFLVIFLVVFATTGIFISFFVGTSSVLQSVEKFNSEYNVEDGIFITNDDIDEKFKDISLEQIKNGEVREGGSTVRIFQSRKKINKYQVTSGRDIQNDKEILIDNNYLKANKLALNDELTFNGEKLKIVGTAISPDYITTKNSNLVLQANSEVFGIAFVNEETFQRLFGNEFSSYYAYTSNLDVQEVSKIVKPTYINDSQNNTRIQQVIGDAKAPRDLALLLTCLLYLIVGVLLSVYHFEVSKKESNNLATFNKLGFNKWILFKHYIAETSLTLLIAWLIGGTIGIFLIETIMQMNSQIYNYPILKIDYTLLTECLVFSLAIVLVINFVLVYQFYIKFKKKKNKVKSIRKRSSKIMKFIPFTYRYRLKRINRNKKEMALFIVLIFFVGLLINFSFLLKDSVTNYVDDLASENIFEEILFLNPPNQHDIKGEEFKLYNLHDEDGITQSVYVIGSDSKYYNYNLKLADGDVIITQAFSDKYGKKVGDKLLLKDVTNQKDYSFKINKVNNVTTVSNIYLVSDNGEMFNHETYSVPAVALSNPYDNANDSGIEATLTRNEIITSGKNILDVINKQITLILGLAIVLQVALLYSLLEFSYQNSIKSIKTLKLEGYSLKELMRMHFAFSFPIAVLTIIGSYLLSRIGVRVFLDQIMFDFVNFVRVTDNLNIIFASNGMIIAVFTFFLIRIRSKMKCI
;
A
#
# COMPACT_ATOMS: atom_id res chain seq x y z
N MET A 1 43.30 -7.20 -39.72
CA MET A 1 44.11 -6.30 -38.86
C MET A 1 43.48 -4.90 -38.64
N VAL A 2 43.01 -4.17 -39.62
CA VAL A 2 42.43 -2.81 -39.46
C VAL A 2 41.25 -2.75 -38.49
N ASN A 3 40.34 -3.72 -38.54
CA ASN A 3 39.17 -3.78 -37.67
C ASN A 3 39.50 -4.04 -36.17
N GLN A 4 40.56 -4.80 -35.88
CA GLN A 4 40.96 -5.06 -34.49
C GLN A 4 41.61 -3.83 -33.84
N ASN A 5 42.41 -3.08 -34.56
CA ASN A 5 43.04 -1.84 -34.08
C ASN A 5 41.99 -0.74 -33.82
N ILE A 6 40.93 -0.65 -34.66
CA ILE A 6 39.81 0.28 -34.48
C ILE A 6 39.06 -0.09 -33.20
N ARG A 7 38.71 -1.37 -32.98
CA ARG A 7 38.02 -1.85 -31.79
C ARG A 7 38.80 -1.57 -30.51
N ARG A 8 40.11 -1.77 -30.52
CA ARG A 8 41.00 -1.48 -29.37
C ARG A 8 41.04 0.01 -29.03
N LYS A 9 41.09 0.91 -30.03
CA LYS A 9 41.03 2.36 -29.85
C LYS A 9 39.70 2.82 -29.30
N PHE A 10 38.57 2.28 -29.79
CA PHE A 10 37.23 2.61 -29.25
C PHE A 10 37.05 2.11 -27.83
N ARG A 11 37.54 0.93 -27.44
CA ARG A 11 37.52 0.42 -26.07
C ARG A 11 38.28 1.32 -25.10
N LYS A 12 39.50 1.78 -25.47
CA LYS A 12 40.25 2.76 -24.68
C LYS A 12 39.51 4.10 -24.53
N ARG A 13 38.77 4.54 -25.57
CA ARG A 13 37.97 5.74 -25.53
C ARG A 13 36.77 5.58 -24.58
N THR A 14 36.08 4.44 -24.60
CA THR A 14 34.98 4.13 -23.66
C THR A 14 35.46 4.25 -22.22
N MET A 15 36.61 3.62 -21.87
CA MET A 15 37.17 3.67 -20.50
C MET A 15 37.53 5.09 -20.05
N ARG A 16 38.12 5.88 -20.92
CA ARG A 16 38.41 7.31 -20.63
C ARG A 16 37.11 8.11 -20.40
N ARG A 17 36.06 7.83 -21.16
CA ARG A 17 34.78 8.52 -21.02
C ARG A 17 34.04 8.11 -19.76
N LEU A 18 34.03 6.83 -19.39
CA LEU A 18 33.51 6.35 -18.12
C LEU A 18 34.14 7.11 -16.95
N ASN A 19 35.46 7.29 -16.99
CA ASN A 19 36.18 8.06 -15.95
C ASN A 19 35.80 9.58 -16.01
N THR A 20 35.72 10.17 -17.21
CA THR A 20 35.39 11.59 -17.36
C THR A 20 33.97 11.93 -16.89
N TYR A 21 33.02 11.02 -17.09
CA TYR A 21 31.60 11.16 -16.73
C TYR A 21 31.17 10.28 -15.55
N LYS A 22 32.15 9.83 -14.73
CA LYS A 22 31.92 8.86 -13.65
C LYS A 22 30.72 9.15 -12.74
N LEU A 23 30.51 10.41 -12.36
CA LEU A 23 29.38 10.79 -11.51
C LEU A 23 28.03 10.65 -12.24
N LYS A 24 27.96 10.87 -13.55
CA LYS A 24 26.71 10.67 -14.31
C LYS A 24 26.38 9.20 -14.46
N PHE A 25 27.41 8.39 -14.74
CA PHE A 25 27.24 6.95 -14.78
C PHE A 25 26.87 6.38 -13.40
N LEU A 26 27.42 6.94 -12.32
CA LEU A 26 27.03 6.56 -10.95
C LEU A 26 25.55 6.89 -10.69
N VAL A 27 25.06 8.05 -11.11
CA VAL A 27 23.64 8.41 -10.96
C VAL A 27 22.74 7.46 -11.75
N ILE A 28 23.08 7.19 -13.03
CA ILE A 28 22.32 6.24 -13.86
C ILE A 28 22.35 4.85 -13.25
N PHE A 29 23.53 4.41 -12.76
CA PHE A 29 23.68 3.13 -12.09
C PHE A 29 22.79 3.04 -10.84
N LEU A 30 22.81 4.04 -9.95
CA LEU A 30 22.02 4.04 -8.72
C LEU A 30 20.51 3.99 -9.00
N VAL A 31 20.03 4.73 -10.01
CA VAL A 31 18.61 4.73 -10.34
C VAL A 31 18.18 3.39 -10.92
N VAL A 32 18.95 2.82 -11.87
CA VAL A 32 18.63 1.50 -12.47
C VAL A 32 18.73 0.38 -11.44
N PHE A 33 19.78 0.40 -10.63
CA PHE A 33 19.98 -0.50 -9.50
C PHE A 33 18.77 -0.52 -8.56
N ALA A 34 18.35 0.67 -8.11
CA ALA A 34 17.21 0.82 -7.21
C ALA A 34 15.90 0.40 -7.88
N THR A 35 15.68 0.81 -9.15
CA THR A 35 14.48 0.44 -9.90
C THR A 35 14.35 -1.08 -10.04
N THR A 36 15.42 -1.75 -10.44
CA THR A 36 15.42 -3.21 -10.61
C THR A 36 15.26 -3.93 -9.27
N GLY A 37 15.99 -3.47 -8.24
CA GLY A 37 15.92 -4.06 -6.90
C GLY A 37 14.51 -4.00 -6.31
N ILE A 38 13.87 -2.84 -6.35
CA ILE A 38 12.50 -2.66 -5.87
C ILE A 38 11.51 -3.49 -6.68
N PHE A 39 11.60 -3.42 -8.00
CA PHE A 39 10.68 -4.18 -8.86
C PHE A 39 10.75 -5.68 -8.55
N ILE A 40 11.95 -6.24 -8.46
CA ILE A 40 12.10 -7.67 -8.19
C ILE A 40 11.68 -8.00 -6.74
N SER A 41 12.11 -7.24 -5.73
CA SER A 41 11.80 -7.58 -4.34
C SER A 41 10.32 -7.39 -4.00
N PHE A 42 9.75 -6.22 -4.30
CA PHE A 42 8.37 -5.92 -3.92
C PHE A 42 7.35 -6.57 -4.85
N PHE A 43 7.48 -6.38 -6.16
CA PHE A 43 6.47 -6.91 -7.09
C PHE A 43 6.44 -8.43 -7.08
N VAL A 44 7.59 -9.10 -7.17
CA VAL A 44 7.66 -10.57 -7.13
C VAL A 44 7.32 -11.09 -5.73
N GLY A 45 7.83 -10.45 -4.67
CA GLY A 45 7.56 -10.85 -3.29
C GLY A 45 6.08 -10.83 -2.94
N THR A 46 5.41 -9.69 -3.16
CA THR A 46 3.96 -9.54 -2.86
C THR A 46 3.09 -10.40 -3.79
N SER A 47 3.46 -10.53 -5.08
CA SER A 47 2.76 -11.44 -6.00
C SER A 47 2.90 -12.90 -5.60
N SER A 48 4.07 -13.31 -5.08
CA SER A 48 4.30 -14.67 -4.58
C SER A 48 3.48 -14.96 -3.31
N VAL A 49 3.30 -13.97 -2.44
CA VAL A 49 2.38 -14.08 -1.28
C VAL A 49 0.96 -14.29 -1.78
N LEU A 50 0.49 -13.42 -2.68
CA LEU A 50 -0.87 -13.50 -3.22
C LEU A 50 -1.13 -14.87 -3.86
N GLN A 51 -0.23 -15.32 -4.74
CA GLN A 51 -0.35 -16.63 -5.38
C GLN A 51 -0.33 -17.79 -4.38
N SER A 52 0.52 -17.70 -3.33
CA SER A 52 0.57 -18.74 -2.28
C SER A 52 -0.73 -18.79 -1.49
N VAL A 53 -1.34 -17.64 -1.17
CA VAL A 53 -2.64 -17.53 -0.48
C VAL A 53 -3.77 -18.04 -1.38
N GLU A 54 -3.84 -17.62 -2.64
CA GLU A 54 -4.85 -18.09 -3.60
C GLU A 54 -4.78 -19.61 -3.81
N LYS A 55 -3.57 -20.15 -3.92
CA LYS A 55 -3.36 -21.58 -4.02
C LYS A 55 -3.78 -22.33 -2.76
N PHE A 56 -3.44 -21.79 -1.59
CA PHE A 56 -3.87 -22.34 -0.30
C PHE A 56 -5.40 -22.33 -0.19
N ASN A 57 -6.06 -21.23 -0.50
CA ASN A 57 -7.51 -21.13 -0.49
C ASN A 57 -8.18 -22.18 -1.40
N SER A 58 -7.61 -22.41 -2.59
CA SER A 58 -8.11 -23.43 -3.52
C SER A 58 -7.85 -24.87 -3.03
N GLU A 59 -6.63 -25.19 -2.54
CA GLU A 59 -6.26 -26.55 -2.10
C GLU A 59 -6.98 -26.96 -0.81
N TYR A 60 -7.26 -26.03 0.08
CA TYR A 60 -7.92 -26.26 1.36
C TYR A 60 -9.39 -25.90 1.38
N ASN A 61 -9.95 -25.64 0.18
CA ASN A 61 -11.36 -25.42 -0.10
C ASN A 61 -11.96 -24.31 0.78
N VAL A 62 -11.49 -23.07 0.56
CA VAL A 62 -12.03 -21.90 1.26
C VAL A 62 -13.54 -21.77 1.03
N GLU A 63 -14.26 -21.34 2.03
CA GLU A 63 -15.69 -21.05 1.95
C GLU A 63 -16.01 -19.94 0.95
N ASP A 64 -17.14 -20.04 0.24
CA ASP A 64 -17.75 -18.92 -0.49
C ASP A 64 -18.60 -18.06 0.44
N GLY A 65 -18.98 -18.59 1.60
CA GLY A 65 -19.64 -17.88 2.67
C GLY A 65 -20.04 -18.79 3.83
N ILE A 66 -20.62 -18.15 4.84
CA ILE A 66 -21.16 -18.82 6.03
C ILE A 66 -22.62 -18.41 6.25
N PHE A 67 -23.37 -19.31 6.89
CA PHE A 67 -24.70 -18.98 7.36
C PHE A 67 -25.03 -19.67 8.69
N ILE A 68 -26.00 -19.09 9.41
CA ILE A 68 -26.57 -19.63 10.64
C ILE A 68 -28.05 -19.93 10.37
N THR A 69 -28.53 -21.05 10.85
CA THR A 69 -29.95 -21.44 10.76
C THR A 69 -30.35 -22.21 12.01
N ASN A 70 -31.65 -22.12 12.35
CA ASN A 70 -32.26 -22.89 13.42
C ASN A 70 -32.89 -24.20 12.91
N ASP A 71 -32.98 -24.36 11.59
CA ASP A 71 -33.56 -25.53 10.97
C ASP A 71 -32.49 -26.62 10.78
N ASP A 72 -32.88 -27.90 11.01
CA ASP A 72 -32.04 -29.02 10.61
C ASP A 72 -31.93 -29.08 9.10
N ILE A 73 -30.73 -28.83 8.60
CA ILE A 73 -30.44 -28.84 7.18
C ILE A 73 -30.04 -30.25 6.75
N ASP A 74 -30.84 -30.84 5.87
CA ASP A 74 -30.44 -32.04 5.15
C ASP A 74 -29.28 -31.64 4.19
N GLU A 75 -28.07 -32.20 4.38
CA GLU A 75 -26.81 -31.81 3.69
C GLU A 75 -26.83 -31.95 2.13
N LYS A 76 -28.00 -32.21 1.54
CA LYS A 76 -28.15 -32.56 0.12
C LYS A 76 -28.82 -31.47 -0.72
N PHE A 77 -28.17 -30.31 -0.78
CA PHE A 77 -28.51 -29.37 -1.85
C PHE A 77 -27.68 -29.70 -3.10
N LYS A 78 -28.33 -29.68 -4.26
CA LYS A 78 -27.75 -30.16 -5.53
C LYS A 78 -26.55 -29.30 -5.99
N ASP A 79 -26.57 -27.99 -5.65
CA ASP A 79 -25.61 -27.00 -6.13
C ASP A 79 -24.82 -26.29 -5.00
N ILE A 80 -24.98 -26.75 -3.76
CA ILE A 80 -24.34 -26.18 -2.57
C ILE A 80 -23.69 -27.28 -1.76
N SER A 81 -22.38 -27.21 -1.57
CA SER A 81 -21.67 -28.08 -0.64
C SER A 81 -21.62 -27.43 0.73
N LEU A 82 -21.98 -28.19 1.76
CA LEU A 82 -22.08 -27.70 3.13
C LEU A 82 -21.16 -28.47 4.09
N GLU A 83 -20.68 -27.77 5.10
CA GLU A 83 -20.05 -28.36 6.27
C GLU A 83 -20.45 -27.58 7.53
N GLN A 84 -20.94 -28.26 8.56
CA GLN A 84 -21.17 -27.66 9.87
C GLN A 84 -19.83 -27.46 10.57
N ILE A 85 -19.50 -26.23 10.89
CA ILE A 85 -18.30 -25.85 11.63
C ILE A 85 -18.67 -25.64 13.09
N LYS A 86 -18.06 -26.43 13.98
CA LYS A 86 -18.25 -26.36 15.44
C LYS A 86 -17.03 -25.70 16.06
N ASN A 87 -17.24 -24.78 16.99
CA ASN A 87 -16.18 -24.11 17.73
C ASN A 87 -16.62 -23.77 19.15
N GLY A 88 -15.65 -23.71 20.05
CA GLY A 88 -15.83 -23.23 21.41
C GLY A 88 -14.67 -22.32 21.80
N GLU A 89 -14.89 -21.42 22.73
CA GLU A 89 -13.85 -20.52 23.22
C GLU A 89 -13.43 -20.87 24.63
N VAL A 90 -12.13 -20.83 24.90
CA VAL A 90 -11.56 -20.94 26.23
C VAL A 90 -10.76 -19.70 26.53
N ARG A 91 -11.04 -19.06 27.65
CA ARG A 91 -10.36 -17.85 28.13
C ARG A 91 -9.47 -18.18 29.30
N GLU A 92 -8.18 -17.95 29.19
CA GLU A 92 -7.21 -18.23 30.24
C GLU A 92 -6.13 -17.13 30.24
N GLY A 93 -5.81 -16.63 31.45
CA GLY A 93 -4.71 -15.68 31.62
C GLY A 93 -4.81 -14.36 30.81
N GLY A 94 -6.02 -13.95 30.44
CA GLY A 94 -6.24 -12.71 29.62
C GLY A 94 -6.15 -12.93 28.10
N SER A 95 -6.00 -14.18 27.65
CA SER A 95 -6.07 -14.57 26.25
C SER A 95 -7.25 -15.49 25.96
N THR A 96 -7.75 -15.49 24.73
CA THR A 96 -8.85 -16.33 24.27
C THR A 96 -8.35 -17.24 23.16
N VAL A 97 -8.62 -18.53 23.27
CA VAL A 97 -8.35 -19.51 22.21
C VAL A 97 -9.67 -20.06 21.70
N ARG A 98 -9.96 -19.85 20.41
CA ARG A 98 -11.10 -20.46 19.73
C ARG A 98 -10.70 -21.81 19.18
N ILE A 99 -11.28 -22.86 19.74
CA ILE A 99 -10.96 -24.25 19.43
C ILE A 99 -12.00 -24.79 18.45
N PHE A 100 -11.55 -25.27 17.32
CA PHE A 100 -12.38 -25.88 16.28
C PHE A 100 -12.29 -27.39 16.32
N GLN A 101 -13.42 -28.06 16.08
CA GLN A 101 -13.43 -29.44 15.65
C GLN A 101 -12.75 -29.58 14.30
N SER A 102 -11.95 -30.63 14.08
CA SER A 102 -11.28 -30.89 12.78
C SER A 102 -12.26 -30.93 11.61
N ARG A 103 -11.97 -30.16 10.56
CA ARG A 103 -12.81 -29.95 9.38
C ARG A 103 -12.43 -30.91 8.26
N LYS A 104 -13.41 -31.38 7.50
CA LYS A 104 -13.21 -32.46 6.50
C LYS A 104 -13.36 -32.00 5.05
N LYS A 105 -14.27 -31.04 4.76
CA LYS A 105 -14.65 -30.63 3.38
C LYS A 105 -14.25 -29.20 3.09
N ILE A 106 -14.69 -28.23 3.88
CA ILE A 106 -14.55 -26.80 3.67
C ILE A 106 -13.62 -26.22 4.74
N ASN A 107 -12.81 -25.22 4.38
CA ASN A 107 -11.84 -24.58 5.26
C ASN A 107 -10.91 -25.58 6.00
N LYS A 108 -10.45 -26.59 5.30
CA LYS A 108 -9.50 -27.55 5.89
C LYS A 108 -8.24 -26.83 6.36
N TYR A 109 -7.64 -27.30 7.44
CA TYR A 109 -6.40 -26.72 7.93
C TYR A 109 -5.15 -27.31 7.26
N GLN A 110 -4.10 -26.52 7.17
CA GLN A 110 -2.75 -26.95 6.79
C GLN A 110 -1.86 -26.99 8.02
N VAL A 111 -1.18 -28.11 8.26
CA VAL A 111 -0.12 -28.18 9.27
C VAL A 111 1.12 -27.44 8.72
N THR A 112 1.56 -26.40 9.43
CA THR A 112 2.68 -25.56 9.01
C THR A 112 4.00 -25.92 9.70
N SER A 113 3.93 -26.54 10.90
CA SER A 113 5.09 -27.06 11.64
C SER A 113 4.67 -28.20 12.54
N GLY A 114 5.59 -29.11 12.87
CA GLY A 114 5.28 -30.29 13.68
C GLY A 114 4.58 -31.38 12.87
N ARG A 115 3.56 -32.01 13.43
CA ARG A 115 2.76 -33.06 12.81
C ARG A 115 1.27 -32.90 13.09
N ASP A 116 0.45 -33.61 12.33
CA ASP A 116 -1.01 -33.65 12.54
C ASP A 116 -1.40 -34.42 13.77
N ILE A 117 -2.65 -34.23 14.26
CA ILE A 117 -3.26 -34.89 15.39
C ILE A 117 -3.37 -36.39 15.14
N GLN A 118 -2.86 -37.19 16.06
CA GLN A 118 -2.95 -38.65 16.00
C GLN A 118 -3.74 -39.23 17.19
N ASN A 119 -3.78 -38.50 18.31
CA ASN A 119 -4.42 -38.94 19.55
C ASN A 119 -5.38 -37.87 20.09
N ASP A 120 -6.27 -38.29 20.97
CA ASP A 120 -7.31 -37.49 21.60
C ASP A 120 -6.84 -36.52 22.72
N LYS A 121 -5.53 -36.45 22.99
CA LYS A 121 -4.89 -35.48 23.91
C LYS A 121 -3.94 -34.53 23.19
N GLU A 122 -4.14 -34.33 21.89
CA GLU A 122 -3.29 -33.54 21.07
C GLU A 122 -4.06 -32.34 20.50
N ILE A 123 -3.34 -31.24 20.32
CA ILE A 123 -3.88 -29.97 19.76
C ILE A 123 -2.92 -29.37 18.75
N LEU A 124 -3.47 -28.81 17.70
CA LEU A 124 -2.79 -27.91 16.78
C LEU A 124 -3.19 -26.47 17.12
N ILE A 125 -2.23 -25.57 17.17
CA ILE A 125 -2.47 -24.17 17.49
C ILE A 125 -1.92 -23.27 16.38
N ASP A 126 -2.42 -22.05 16.22
CA ASP A 126 -1.85 -21.14 15.25
C ASP A 126 -0.43 -20.68 15.62
N ASN A 127 0.40 -20.46 14.58
CA ASN A 127 1.83 -20.20 14.76
C ASN A 127 2.11 -18.84 15.43
N ASN A 128 1.26 -17.83 15.17
CA ASN A 128 1.49 -16.50 15.71
C ASN A 128 1.11 -16.43 17.20
N TYR A 129 0.01 -17.09 17.60
CA TYR A 129 -0.37 -17.23 19.00
C TYR A 129 0.69 -17.99 19.79
N LEU A 130 1.18 -19.12 19.23
CA LEU A 130 2.25 -19.91 19.86
C LEU A 130 3.49 -19.04 20.14
N LYS A 131 3.94 -18.24 19.16
CA LYS A 131 5.11 -17.36 19.32
C LYS A 131 4.87 -16.21 20.28
N ALA A 132 3.72 -15.54 20.18
CA ALA A 132 3.38 -14.38 21.01
C ALA A 132 3.29 -14.77 22.51
N ASN A 133 2.72 -15.94 22.80
CA ASN A 133 2.58 -16.45 24.16
C ASN A 133 3.77 -17.30 24.62
N LYS A 134 4.89 -17.31 23.87
CA LYS A 134 6.15 -18.00 24.20
C LYS A 134 5.96 -19.51 24.46
N LEU A 135 5.01 -20.12 23.75
CA LEU A 135 4.75 -21.56 23.79
C LEU A 135 5.66 -22.30 22.81
N ALA A 136 5.94 -23.56 23.05
CA ALA A 136 6.74 -24.42 22.20
C ALA A 136 6.00 -25.72 21.83
N LEU A 137 6.45 -26.38 20.77
CA LEU A 137 5.97 -27.72 20.44
C LEU A 137 6.30 -28.68 21.59
N ASN A 138 5.36 -29.53 21.91
CA ASN A 138 5.32 -30.45 23.03
C ASN A 138 4.99 -29.86 24.41
N ASP A 139 4.74 -28.55 24.50
CA ASP A 139 4.17 -27.98 25.73
C ASP A 139 2.74 -28.51 25.95
N GLU A 140 2.33 -28.56 27.22
CA GLU A 140 0.97 -28.91 27.62
C GLU A 140 0.18 -27.69 27.99
N LEU A 141 -0.99 -27.52 27.40
CA LEU A 141 -1.98 -26.50 27.75
C LEU A 141 -3.14 -27.16 28.48
N THR A 142 -3.71 -26.45 29.43
CA THR A 142 -4.89 -26.94 30.17
C THR A 142 -6.10 -26.10 29.74
N PHE A 143 -7.07 -26.70 29.09
CA PHE A 143 -8.31 -26.05 28.67
C PHE A 143 -9.50 -26.75 29.31
N ASN A 144 -10.35 -26.05 30.04
CA ASN A 144 -11.51 -26.59 30.76
C ASN A 144 -11.17 -27.80 31.62
N GLY A 145 -9.96 -27.81 32.21
CA GLY A 145 -9.49 -28.94 33.06
C GLY A 145 -8.83 -30.11 32.30
N GLU A 146 -8.89 -30.14 30.97
CA GLU A 146 -8.25 -31.14 30.11
C GLU A 146 -6.83 -30.69 29.70
N LYS A 147 -5.85 -31.57 29.88
CA LYS A 147 -4.47 -31.34 29.44
C LYS A 147 -4.28 -31.80 28.00
N LEU A 148 -3.89 -30.90 27.14
CA LEU A 148 -3.64 -31.14 25.71
C LEU A 148 -2.20 -30.81 25.36
N LYS A 149 -1.55 -31.68 24.60
CA LYS A 149 -0.18 -31.51 24.12
C LYS A 149 -0.17 -30.81 22.74
N ILE A 150 0.62 -29.77 22.60
CA ILE A 150 0.83 -29.10 21.32
C ILE A 150 1.71 -29.96 20.42
N VAL A 151 1.15 -30.55 19.37
CA VAL A 151 1.88 -31.43 18.44
C VAL A 151 2.31 -30.76 17.15
N GLY A 152 1.74 -29.61 16.84
CA GLY A 152 2.08 -28.82 15.64
C GLY A 152 1.38 -27.49 15.62
N THR A 153 1.69 -26.74 14.58
CA THR A 153 0.98 -25.49 14.24
C THR A 153 0.17 -25.68 12.97
N ALA A 154 -1.02 -25.09 12.94
CA ALA A 154 -1.92 -25.19 11.79
C ALA A 154 -2.60 -23.85 11.48
N ILE A 155 -3.06 -23.73 10.23
CA ILE A 155 -3.77 -22.59 9.71
C ILE A 155 -4.92 -23.05 8.82
N SER A 156 -6.03 -22.30 8.82
CA SER A 156 -7.15 -22.53 7.89
C SER A 156 -7.43 -21.28 7.03
N PRO A 157 -8.03 -21.44 5.83
CA PRO A 157 -8.27 -20.34 4.91
C PRO A 157 -9.11 -19.20 5.49
N ASP A 158 -10.09 -19.51 6.33
CA ASP A 158 -10.99 -18.55 6.98
C ASP A 158 -10.36 -17.81 8.17
N TYR A 159 -9.13 -18.18 8.58
CA TYR A 159 -8.39 -17.58 9.70
C TYR A 159 -6.92 -17.25 9.38
N ILE A 160 -6.59 -16.92 8.14
CA ILE A 160 -5.27 -16.38 7.81
C ILE A 160 -5.04 -15.11 8.65
N THR A 161 -6.08 -14.27 8.81
CA THR A 161 -6.09 -13.17 9.77
C THR A 161 -6.84 -13.63 11.02
N THR A 162 -6.09 -13.93 12.08
CA THR A 162 -6.63 -14.49 13.32
C THR A 162 -7.25 -13.41 14.19
N LYS A 163 -8.51 -13.05 13.91
CA LYS A 163 -9.31 -12.06 14.65
C LYS A 163 -10.46 -12.71 15.41
N ASN A 164 -10.72 -12.22 16.62
CA ASN A 164 -11.90 -12.63 17.39
C ASN A 164 -13.19 -12.07 16.77
N SER A 165 -13.15 -10.83 16.23
CA SER A 165 -14.28 -10.15 15.62
C SER A 165 -13.85 -9.42 14.32
N ASN A 166 -14.79 -9.25 13.38
CA ASN A 166 -14.59 -8.43 12.18
C ASN A 166 -14.45 -6.93 12.48
N LEU A 167 -14.82 -6.49 13.69
CA LEU A 167 -14.68 -5.11 14.15
C LEU A 167 -13.24 -4.76 14.54
N VAL A 168 -12.40 -5.77 14.83
CA VAL A 168 -10.99 -5.57 15.13
C VAL A 168 -10.23 -5.31 13.84
N LEU A 169 -9.47 -4.21 13.81
CA LEU A 169 -8.73 -3.77 12.62
C LEU A 169 -7.65 -4.78 12.22
N GLN A 170 -6.88 -5.29 13.19
CA GLN A 170 -5.84 -6.30 12.95
C GLN A 170 -5.84 -7.38 14.03
N ALA A 171 -5.29 -8.56 13.66
CA ALA A 171 -5.03 -9.63 14.59
C ALA A 171 -4.06 -9.20 15.70
N ASN A 172 -4.37 -9.59 16.93
CA ASN A 172 -3.47 -9.50 18.07
C ASN A 172 -3.30 -10.90 18.67
N SER A 173 -2.21 -11.55 18.29
CA SER A 173 -1.94 -12.93 18.69
C SER A 173 -1.49 -13.09 20.15
N GLU A 174 -1.32 -12.00 20.91
CA GLU A 174 -1.10 -12.07 22.36
C GLU A 174 -2.39 -12.41 23.10
N VAL A 175 -3.54 -11.94 22.58
CA VAL A 175 -4.85 -12.05 23.26
C VAL A 175 -5.82 -13.02 22.58
N PHE A 176 -5.61 -13.31 21.28
CA PHE A 176 -6.52 -14.22 20.56
C PHE A 176 -5.76 -15.17 19.65
N GLY A 177 -6.12 -16.46 19.71
CA GLY A 177 -5.60 -17.51 18.85
C GLY A 177 -6.68 -18.51 18.43
N ILE A 178 -6.33 -19.35 17.44
CA ILE A 178 -7.17 -20.49 17.04
C ILE A 178 -6.44 -21.80 17.25
N ALA A 179 -7.22 -22.85 17.48
CA ALA A 179 -6.70 -24.19 17.63
C ALA A 179 -7.64 -25.22 16.99
N PHE A 180 -7.10 -26.40 16.70
CA PHE A 180 -7.84 -27.54 16.15
C PHE A 180 -7.63 -28.74 17.00
N VAL A 181 -8.71 -29.51 17.27
CA VAL A 181 -8.71 -30.78 17.96
C VAL A 181 -9.57 -31.79 17.21
N ASN A 182 -9.40 -33.08 17.50
CA ASN A 182 -10.28 -34.10 16.96
C ASN A 182 -11.69 -34.03 17.60
N GLU A 183 -12.64 -34.75 17.05
CA GLU A 183 -14.03 -34.76 17.48
C GLU A 183 -14.20 -35.21 18.92
N GLU A 184 -13.45 -36.26 19.37
CA GLU A 184 -13.52 -36.80 20.72
C GLU A 184 -13.03 -35.77 21.77
N THR A 185 -11.93 -35.09 21.47
CA THR A 185 -11.40 -34.05 22.35
C THR A 185 -12.33 -32.85 22.40
N PHE A 186 -12.89 -32.44 21.24
CA PHE A 186 -13.84 -31.34 21.18
C PHE A 186 -15.07 -31.60 22.05
N GLN A 187 -15.62 -32.83 21.97
CA GLN A 187 -16.78 -33.22 22.78
C GLN A 187 -16.48 -33.27 24.29
N ARG A 188 -15.25 -33.67 24.70
CA ARG A 188 -14.84 -33.61 26.12
C ARG A 188 -14.66 -32.18 26.63
N LEU A 189 -14.14 -31.28 25.78
CA LEU A 189 -13.91 -29.89 26.17
C LEU A 189 -15.20 -29.09 26.33
N PHE A 190 -16.17 -29.30 25.45
CA PHE A 190 -17.33 -28.43 25.34
C PHE A 190 -18.66 -29.12 25.55
N GLY A 191 -18.74 -30.45 25.44
CA GLY A 191 -20.01 -31.18 25.56
C GLY A 191 -21.05 -30.65 24.55
N ASN A 192 -22.11 -30.05 25.09
CA ASN A 192 -23.15 -29.37 24.27
C ASN A 192 -23.02 -27.81 24.26
N GLU A 193 -22.01 -27.28 24.95
CA GLU A 193 -21.80 -25.83 25.07
C GLU A 193 -20.81 -25.36 24.02
N PHE A 194 -21.24 -25.30 22.76
CA PHE A 194 -20.42 -24.80 21.62
C PHE A 194 -21.27 -24.02 20.63
N SER A 195 -20.62 -23.16 19.90
CA SER A 195 -21.22 -22.45 18.77
C SER A 195 -21.03 -23.23 17.46
N SER A 196 -22.02 -23.16 16.58
CA SER A 196 -21.92 -23.76 15.25
C SER A 196 -22.52 -22.90 14.17
N TYR A 197 -21.95 -22.98 12.98
CA TYR A 197 -22.43 -22.37 11.76
C TYR A 197 -22.16 -23.29 10.58
N TYR A 198 -22.82 -23.03 9.45
CA TYR A 198 -22.55 -23.76 8.21
C TYR A 198 -21.63 -22.93 7.31
N ALA A 199 -20.50 -23.49 6.90
CA ALA A 199 -19.73 -23.00 5.78
C ALA A 199 -20.25 -23.63 4.49
N TYR A 200 -20.28 -22.87 3.41
CA TYR A 200 -20.72 -23.38 2.12
C TYR A 200 -19.76 -23.02 0.99
N THR A 201 -19.77 -23.87 -0.06
CA THR A 201 -19.19 -23.57 -1.38
C THR A 201 -20.24 -23.78 -2.46
N SER A 202 -20.39 -22.82 -3.36
CA SER A 202 -21.41 -22.81 -4.41
C SER A 202 -20.99 -21.91 -5.57
N ASN A 203 -21.52 -22.21 -6.78
CA ASN A 203 -21.44 -21.31 -7.91
C ASN A 203 -22.58 -20.27 -7.97
N LEU A 204 -23.50 -20.30 -6.98
CA LEU A 204 -24.63 -19.41 -6.88
C LEU A 204 -24.23 -18.14 -6.11
N ASP A 205 -24.90 -17.03 -6.43
CA ASP A 205 -24.78 -15.79 -5.66
C ASP A 205 -25.36 -15.93 -4.24
N VAL A 206 -24.84 -15.16 -3.29
CA VAL A 206 -25.27 -15.17 -1.88
C VAL A 206 -26.80 -15.00 -1.72
N GLN A 207 -27.43 -14.20 -2.59
CA GLN A 207 -28.87 -14.00 -2.59
C GLN A 207 -29.66 -15.25 -3.03
N GLU A 208 -29.10 -16.02 -3.97
CA GLU A 208 -29.70 -17.28 -4.42
C GLU A 208 -29.54 -18.37 -3.36
N VAL A 209 -28.35 -18.46 -2.75
CA VAL A 209 -28.10 -19.36 -1.63
C VAL A 209 -29.05 -19.05 -0.47
N SER A 210 -29.23 -17.78 -0.13
CA SER A 210 -30.16 -17.35 0.94
C SER A 210 -31.61 -17.78 0.67
N LYS A 211 -32.11 -17.72 -0.58
CA LYS A 211 -33.47 -18.18 -0.95
C LYS A 211 -33.64 -19.69 -0.79
N ILE A 212 -32.58 -20.46 -1.06
CA ILE A 212 -32.59 -21.92 -0.99
C ILE A 212 -32.55 -22.40 0.48
N VAL A 213 -31.58 -21.86 1.23
CA VAL A 213 -31.27 -22.30 2.58
C VAL A 213 -32.18 -21.65 3.64
N LYS A 214 -32.69 -20.45 3.36
CA LYS A 214 -33.49 -19.61 4.29
C LYS A 214 -32.82 -19.44 5.65
N PRO A 215 -31.59 -18.92 5.69
CA PRO A 215 -30.82 -18.82 6.91
C PRO A 215 -31.36 -17.71 7.83
N THR A 216 -31.03 -17.77 9.11
CA THR A 216 -31.23 -16.65 10.04
C THR A 216 -30.19 -15.54 9.78
N TYR A 217 -28.96 -15.92 9.41
CA TYR A 217 -27.88 -15.01 9.03
C TYR A 217 -27.05 -15.65 7.92
N ILE A 218 -26.62 -14.85 6.95
CA ILE A 218 -25.72 -15.25 5.87
C ILE A 218 -24.68 -14.15 5.61
N ASN A 219 -23.45 -14.54 5.37
CA ASN A 219 -22.36 -13.65 4.97
C ASN A 219 -21.50 -14.35 3.93
N ASP A 220 -21.06 -13.61 2.90
CA ASP A 220 -20.17 -14.14 1.87
C ASP A 220 -18.69 -13.96 2.23
N SER A 221 -17.81 -14.68 1.54
CA SER A 221 -16.37 -14.60 1.76
C SER A 221 -15.77 -13.27 1.31
N GLN A 222 -16.42 -12.52 0.42
CA GLN A 222 -15.95 -11.20 -0.03
C GLN A 222 -16.09 -10.16 1.07
N ASN A 223 -17.10 -10.33 1.94
CA ASN A 223 -17.33 -9.49 3.12
C ASN A 223 -16.63 -10.04 4.39
N ASN A 224 -15.94 -11.19 4.31
CA ASN A 224 -15.21 -11.75 5.44
C ASN A 224 -13.80 -11.14 5.52
N THR A 225 -13.59 -10.23 6.47
CA THR A 225 -12.30 -9.52 6.64
C THR A 225 -11.16 -10.45 7.02
N ARG A 226 -11.43 -11.63 7.61
CA ARG A 226 -10.39 -12.63 7.95
C ARG A 226 -9.75 -13.23 6.69
N ILE A 227 -10.52 -13.32 5.59
CA ILE A 227 -10.07 -13.84 4.29
C ILE A 227 -9.54 -12.70 3.40
N GLN A 228 -10.29 -11.59 3.29
CA GLN A 228 -9.99 -10.54 2.30
C GLN A 228 -8.83 -9.62 2.69
N GLN A 229 -8.58 -9.42 3.97
CA GLN A 229 -7.55 -8.49 4.42
C GLN A 229 -6.16 -8.89 3.92
N VAL A 230 -5.77 -10.16 4.02
CA VAL A 230 -4.47 -10.64 3.55
C VAL A 230 -4.31 -10.47 2.04
N ILE A 231 -5.39 -10.63 1.28
CA ILE A 231 -5.42 -10.45 -0.18
C ILE A 231 -5.24 -8.96 -0.52
N GLY A 232 -5.97 -8.08 0.14
CA GLY A 232 -5.86 -6.62 -0.01
C GLY A 232 -4.47 -6.11 0.32
N ASP A 233 -3.92 -6.53 1.46
CA ASP A 233 -2.60 -6.14 1.95
C ASP A 233 -1.43 -6.71 1.14
N ALA A 234 -1.63 -7.74 0.34
CA ALA A 234 -0.68 -8.22 -0.65
C ALA A 234 -0.84 -7.50 -2.00
N LYS A 235 -2.08 -7.22 -2.42
CA LYS A 235 -2.41 -6.62 -3.72
C LYS A 235 -2.02 -5.14 -3.79
N ALA A 236 -2.32 -4.35 -2.77
CA ALA A 236 -2.04 -2.91 -2.78
C ALA A 236 -0.53 -2.57 -2.86
N PRO A 237 0.39 -3.17 -2.07
CA PRO A 237 1.83 -2.95 -2.26
C PRO A 237 2.37 -3.47 -3.59
N ARG A 238 1.79 -4.55 -4.16
CA ARG A 238 2.15 -5.04 -5.50
C ARG A 238 1.85 -3.99 -6.56
N ASP A 239 0.65 -3.44 -6.55
CA ASP A 239 0.20 -2.46 -7.55
C ASP A 239 0.96 -1.14 -7.39
N LEU A 240 1.23 -0.72 -6.16
CA LEU A 240 2.11 0.41 -5.86
C LEU A 240 3.55 0.19 -6.38
N ALA A 241 4.11 -1.01 -6.19
CA ALA A 241 5.44 -1.35 -6.68
C ALA A 241 5.51 -1.30 -8.21
N LEU A 242 4.48 -1.75 -8.90
CA LEU A 242 4.38 -1.64 -10.36
C LEU A 242 4.34 -0.19 -10.82
N LEU A 243 3.47 0.63 -10.23
CA LEU A 243 3.35 2.05 -10.54
C LEU A 243 4.67 2.79 -10.29
N LEU A 244 5.29 2.57 -9.13
CA LEU A 244 6.58 3.15 -8.76
C LEU A 244 7.68 2.75 -9.75
N THR A 245 7.72 1.49 -10.17
CA THR A 245 8.67 0.96 -11.15
C THR A 245 8.51 1.64 -12.51
N CYS A 246 7.28 1.83 -13.00
CA CYS A 246 7.01 2.56 -14.23
C CYS A 246 7.52 4.01 -14.16
N LEU A 247 7.29 4.70 -13.04
CA LEU A 247 7.80 6.05 -12.80
C LEU A 247 9.33 6.10 -12.79
N LEU A 248 9.98 5.13 -12.15
CA LEU A 248 11.44 5.05 -12.08
C LEU A 248 12.05 4.75 -13.45
N TYR A 249 11.46 3.88 -14.29
CA TYR A 249 11.92 3.69 -15.67
C TYR A 249 11.76 4.95 -16.53
N LEU A 250 10.73 5.74 -16.32
CA LEU A 250 10.59 7.04 -16.97
C LEU A 250 11.76 7.97 -16.56
N ILE A 251 12.12 8.01 -15.28
CA ILE A 251 13.28 8.76 -14.77
C ILE A 251 14.58 8.27 -15.44
N VAL A 252 14.79 6.96 -15.54
CA VAL A 252 15.94 6.35 -16.25
C VAL A 252 15.99 6.87 -17.69
N GLY A 253 14.86 6.86 -18.41
CA GLY A 253 14.75 7.37 -19.77
C GLY A 253 15.14 8.85 -19.87
N VAL A 254 14.68 9.67 -18.94
CA VAL A 254 15.02 11.10 -18.86
C VAL A 254 16.51 11.30 -18.61
N LEU A 255 17.11 10.58 -17.65
CA LEU A 255 18.55 10.67 -17.34
C LEU A 255 19.42 10.25 -18.52
N LEU A 256 19.11 9.14 -19.17
CA LEU A 256 19.79 8.68 -20.37
C LEU A 256 19.64 9.70 -21.52
N SER A 257 18.45 10.29 -21.68
CA SER A 257 18.22 11.34 -22.68
C SER A 257 19.10 12.58 -22.44
N VAL A 258 19.20 13.02 -21.17
CA VAL A 258 20.10 14.13 -20.77
C VAL A 258 21.55 13.78 -21.09
N TYR A 259 22.02 12.60 -20.73
CA TYR A 259 23.35 12.12 -20.98
C TYR A 259 23.68 12.11 -22.49
N HIS A 260 22.86 11.45 -23.30
CA HIS A 260 23.07 11.34 -24.75
C HIS A 260 22.98 12.69 -25.45
N PHE A 261 22.07 13.58 -25.03
CA PHE A 261 21.96 14.93 -25.56
C PHE A 261 23.25 15.74 -25.34
N GLU A 262 23.79 15.70 -24.11
CA GLU A 262 25.02 16.41 -23.78
C GLU A 262 26.23 15.87 -24.55
N VAL A 263 26.37 14.55 -24.58
CA VAL A 263 27.45 13.90 -25.31
C VAL A 263 27.38 14.17 -26.80
N SER A 264 26.21 14.03 -27.41
CA SER A 264 26.04 14.29 -28.85
C SER A 264 26.36 15.75 -29.21
N LYS A 265 26.03 16.70 -28.32
CA LYS A 265 26.33 18.12 -28.49
C LYS A 265 27.83 18.41 -28.38
N LYS A 266 28.51 17.84 -27.36
CA LYS A 266 29.96 18.03 -27.17
C LYS A 266 30.78 17.40 -28.30
N GLU A 267 30.34 16.23 -28.78
CA GLU A 267 31.05 15.46 -29.79
C GLU A 267 30.55 15.70 -31.22
N SER A 268 29.70 16.69 -31.45
CA SER A 268 29.11 16.97 -32.77
C SER A 268 30.18 17.18 -33.85
N ASN A 269 31.30 17.83 -33.53
CA ASN A 269 32.44 18.06 -34.46
C ASN A 269 33.17 16.75 -34.75
N ASN A 270 33.43 15.92 -33.71
CA ASN A 270 34.08 14.62 -33.87
C ASN A 270 33.22 13.67 -34.70
N LEU A 271 31.89 13.66 -34.45
CA LEU A 271 30.92 12.87 -35.22
C LEU A 271 30.91 13.29 -36.70
N ALA A 272 30.99 14.62 -36.98
CA ALA A 272 31.08 15.15 -38.33
C ALA A 272 32.40 14.72 -39.01
N THR A 273 33.51 14.73 -38.28
CA THR A 273 34.82 14.27 -38.76
C THR A 273 34.83 12.78 -39.09
N PHE A 274 34.30 11.94 -38.18
CA PHE A 274 34.17 10.49 -38.43
C PHE A 274 33.32 10.19 -39.67
N ASN A 275 32.20 10.93 -39.86
CA ASN A 275 31.39 10.78 -41.08
C ASN A 275 32.15 11.21 -42.36
N LYS A 276 32.98 12.22 -42.28
CA LYS A 276 33.81 12.65 -43.42
C LYS A 276 34.93 11.65 -43.72
N LEU A 277 35.46 10.97 -42.72
CA LEU A 277 36.46 9.91 -42.83
C LEU A 277 35.85 8.57 -43.27
N GLY A 278 34.57 8.53 -43.64
CA GLY A 278 33.91 7.33 -44.16
C GLY A 278 33.50 6.28 -43.09
N PHE A 279 33.55 6.61 -41.81
CA PHE A 279 33.06 5.69 -40.79
C PHE A 279 31.56 5.49 -40.91
N ASN A 280 31.12 4.18 -40.96
CA ASN A 280 29.73 3.82 -41.00
C ASN A 280 29.04 4.26 -39.68
N LYS A 281 27.86 4.85 -39.80
CA LYS A 281 27.04 5.29 -38.64
C LYS A 281 26.76 4.16 -37.64
N TRP A 282 26.66 2.91 -38.11
CA TRP A 282 26.47 1.75 -37.25
C TRP A 282 27.66 1.42 -36.36
N ILE A 283 28.91 1.73 -36.78
CA ILE A 283 30.10 1.57 -35.95
C ILE A 283 30.05 2.56 -34.79
N LEU A 284 29.65 3.80 -35.08
CA LEU A 284 29.46 4.81 -34.05
C LEU A 284 28.30 4.44 -33.10
N PHE A 285 27.19 3.98 -33.65
CA PHE A 285 26.05 3.50 -32.86
C PHE A 285 26.47 2.37 -31.90
N LYS A 286 27.13 1.34 -32.38
CA LYS A 286 27.64 0.23 -31.54
C LYS A 286 28.58 0.71 -30.43
N HIS A 287 29.38 1.74 -30.68
CA HIS A 287 30.28 2.31 -29.67
C HIS A 287 29.50 3.02 -28.56
N TYR A 288 28.53 3.88 -28.90
CA TYR A 288 27.77 4.67 -27.91
C TYR A 288 26.78 3.81 -27.14
N ILE A 289 26.16 2.80 -27.77
CA ILE A 289 25.27 1.87 -27.08
C ILE A 289 26.05 0.99 -26.11
N ALA A 290 27.22 0.47 -26.49
CA ALA A 290 28.02 -0.37 -25.63
C ALA A 290 28.48 0.34 -24.34
N GLU A 291 28.75 1.66 -24.42
CA GLU A 291 29.18 2.47 -23.29
C GLU A 291 28.11 2.56 -22.19
N THR A 292 26.88 2.87 -22.57
CA THR A 292 25.77 2.99 -21.62
C THR A 292 25.21 1.63 -21.23
N SER A 293 25.10 0.67 -22.19
CA SER A 293 24.60 -0.67 -21.88
C SER A 293 25.44 -1.40 -20.84
N LEU A 294 26.76 -1.21 -20.82
CA LEU A 294 27.62 -1.83 -19.81
C LEU A 294 27.24 -1.39 -18.39
N THR A 295 27.01 -0.07 -18.19
CA THR A 295 26.58 0.47 -16.89
C THR A 295 25.19 -0.03 -16.52
N LEU A 296 24.27 -0.07 -17.48
CA LEU A 296 22.90 -0.54 -17.28
C LEU A 296 22.86 -2.03 -16.93
N LEU A 297 23.65 -2.87 -17.60
CA LEU A 297 23.76 -4.30 -17.32
C LEU A 297 24.32 -4.57 -15.92
N ILE A 298 25.38 -3.86 -15.52
CA ILE A 298 25.97 -4.03 -14.18
C ILE A 298 24.96 -3.58 -13.11
N ALA A 299 24.28 -2.44 -13.33
CA ALA A 299 23.28 -1.93 -12.41
C ALA A 299 22.07 -2.90 -12.27
N TRP A 300 21.60 -3.42 -13.41
CA TRP A 300 20.52 -4.41 -13.44
C TRP A 300 20.93 -5.72 -12.73
N LEU A 301 22.13 -6.22 -13.00
CA LEU A 301 22.62 -7.46 -12.40
C LEU A 301 22.72 -7.34 -10.87
N ILE A 302 23.34 -6.27 -10.37
CA ILE A 302 23.50 -6.06 -8.94
C ILE A 302 22.14 -5.76 -8.28
N GLY A 303 21.30 -4.91 -8.93
CA GLY A 303 19.96 -4.60 -8.44
C GLY A 303 19.05 -5.83 -8.40
N GLY A 304 19.08 -6.63 -9.47
CA GLY A 304 18.33 -7.88 -9.54
C GLY A 304 18.77 -8.90 -8.49
N THR A 305 20.09 -9.08 -8.31
CA THR A 305 20.62 -9.99 -7.27
C THR A 305 20.19 -9.56 -5.87
N ILE A 306 20.31 -8.28 -5.53
CA ILE A 306 19.86 -7.77 -4.24
C ILE A 306 18.33 -7.87 -4.12
N GLY A 307 17.60 -7.59 -5.20
CA GLY A 307 16.15 -7.78 -5.23
C GLY A 307 15.72 -9.20 -4.90
N ILE A 308 16.42 -10.21 -5.47
CA ILE A 308 16.16 -11.63 -5.18
C ILE A 308 16.40 -11.95 -3.70
N PHE A 309 17.49 -11.47 -3.11
CA PHE A 309 17.76 -11.69 -1.68
C PHE A 309 16.71 -11.04 -0.77
N LEU A 310 16.09 -9.96 -1.21
CA LEU A 310 15.07 -9.28 -0.42
C LEU A 310 13.67 -9.85 -0.59
N ILE A 311 13.40 -10.73 -1.57
CA ILE A 311 12.06 -11.31 -1.82
C ILE A 311 11.51 -11.94 -0.54
N GLU A 312 12.27 -12.83 0.11
CA GLU A 312 11.82 -13.52 1.31
C GLU A 312 11.51 -12.54 2.45
N THR A 313 12.36 -11.51 2.62
CA THR A 313 12.13 -10.45 3.61
C THR A 313 10.80 -9.71 3.36
N ILE A 314 10.48 -9.42 2.08
CA ILE A 314 9.23 -8.78 1.71
C ILE A 314 8.03 -9.73 1.93
N MET A 315 8.17 -11.00 1.56
CA MET A 315 7.12 -12.01 1.78
C MET A 315 6.78 -12.18 3.28
N GLN A 316 7.78 -12.09 4.15
CA GLN A 316 7.63 -12.24 5.60
C GLN A 316 7.31 -10.93 6.33
N MET A 317 7.19 -9.80 5.63
CA MET A 317 7.06 -8.48 6.26
C MET A 317 5.83 -8.36 7.17
N ASN A 318 4.72 -9.00 6.80
CA ASN A 318 3.45 -8.99 7.54
C ASN A 318 3.21 -10.30 8.32
N SER A 319 4.22 -11.16 8.51
CA SER A 319 4.08 -12.46 9.18
C SER A 319 3.72 -12.38 10.67
N GLN A 320 3.85 -11.21 11.29
CA GLN A 320 3.39 -10.97 12.67
C GLN A 320 1.87 -10.74 12.75
N ILE A 321 1.25 -10.34 11.64
CA ILE A 321 -0.18 -10.04 11.54
C ILE A 321 -0.94 -11.23 10.97
N TYR A 322 -0.35 -11.88 9.93
CA TYR A 322 -0.97 -12.97 9.20
C TYR A 322 -0.32 -14.30 9.55
N ASN A 323 -1.14 -15.28 9.80
CA ASN A 323 -0.74 -16.68 9.81
C ASN A 323 -0.64 -17.15 8.36
N TYR A 324 0.52 -16.95 7.74
CA TYR A 324 0.72 -17.32 6.34
C TYR A 324 0.78 -18.85 6.16
N PRO A 325 0.19 -19.37 5.06
CA PRO A 325 0.49 -20.73 4.60
C PRO A 325 1.97 -20.84 4.22
N ILE A 326 2.40 -22.01 3.80
CA ILE A 326 3.77 -22.22 3.32
C ILE A 326 3.98 -21.35 2.07
N LEU A 327 4.64 -20.21 2.25
CA LEU A 327 4.93 -19.27 1.18
C LEU A 327 5.99 -19.84 0.23
N LYS A 328 5.74 -19.73 -1.09
CA LYS A 328 6.69 -20.16 -2.13
C LYS A 328 6.93 -19.04 -3.12
N ILE A 329 8.20 -18.84 -3.48
CA ILE A 329 8.56 -17.87 -4.53
C ILE A 329 8.08 -18.39 -5.88
N ASP A 330 7.38 -17.55 -6.64
CA ASP A 330 7.05 -17.84 -8.03
C ASP A 330 8.28 -17.59 -8.92
N TYR A 331 9.03 -18.66 -9.19
CA TYR A 331 10.23 -18.58 -10.03
C TYR A 331 9.92 -18.25 -11.49
N THR A 332 8.71 -18.57 -11.97
CA THR A 332 8.28 -18.24 -13.34
C THR A 332 8.13 -16.73 -13.46
N LEU A 333 7.34 -16.13 -12.57
CA LEU A 333 7.17 -14.68 -12.48
C LEU A 333 8.51 -13.96 -12.27
N LEU A 334 9.39 -14.50 -11.40
CA LEU A 334 10.72 -13.96 -11.15
C LEU A 334 11.55 -13.87 -12.44
N THR A 335 11.59 -14.95 -13.23
CA THR A 335 12.35 -14.98 -14.50
C THR A 335 11.77 -14.03 -15.53
N GLU A 336 10.44 -13.97 -15.65
CA GLU A 336 9.73 -13.02 -16.52
C GLU A 336 10.04 -11.57 -16.14
N CYS A 337 9.96 -11.22 -14.85
CA CYS A 337 10.29 -9.89 -14.36
C CYS A 337 11.76 -9.50 -14.57
N LEU A 338 12.70 -10.42 -14.41
CA LEU A 338 14.11 -10.19 -14.70
C LEU A 338 14.33 -9.90 -16.18
N VAL A 339 13.77 -10.71 -17.08
CA VAL A 339 13.88 -10.52 -18.53
C VAL A 339 13.21 -9.20 -18.94
N PHE A 340 12.00 -8.94 -18.46
CA PHE A 340 11.25 -7.74 -18.78
C PHE A 340 11.96 -6.46 -18.33
N SER A 341 12.47 -6.42 -17.10
CA SER A 341 13.22 -5.27 -16.56
C SER A 341 14.48 -4.97 -17.36
N LEU A 342 15.23 -5.99 -17.78
CA LEU A 342 16.38 -5.85 -18.65
C LEU A 342 16.00 -5.33 -20.03
N ALA A 343 14.97 -5.92 -20.63
CA ALA A 343 14.50 -5.55 -21.95
C ALA A 343 14.08 -4.07 -22.02
N ILE A 344 13.31 -3.58 -21.04
CA ILE A 344 12.87 -2.18 -20.97
C ILE A 344 14.09 -1.24 -20.97
N VAL A 345 15.05 -1.47 -20.07
CA VAL A 345 16.21 -0.60 -19.92
C VAL A 345 17.06 -0.56 -21.19
N LEU A 346 17.27 -1.73 -21.84
CA LEU A 346 18.01 -1.83 -23.09
C LEU A 346 17.25 -1.20 -24.27
N VAL A 347 15.93 -1.35 -24.35
CA VAL A 347 15.10 -0.73 -25.37
C VAL A 347 15.12 0.81 -25.24
N ILE A 348 14.96 1.35 -24.04
CA ILE A 348 15.08 2.78 -23.80
C ILE A 348 16.43 3.29 -24.27
N ASN A 349 17.53 2.65 -23.88
CA ASN A 349 18.87 3.00 -24.29
C ASN A 349 19.04 2.94 -25.82
N PHE A 350 18.57 1.86 -26.45
CA PHE A 350 18.64 1.68 -27.90
C PHE A 350 17.93 2.81 -28.67
N VAL A 351 16.70 3.12 -28.26
CA VAL A 351 15.89 4.20 -28.89
C VAL A 351 16.59 5.54 -28.78
N LEU A 352 17.14 5.86 -27.61
CA LEU A 352 17.82 7.13 -27.38
C LEU A 352 19.12 7.23 -28.16
N VAL A 353 19.96 6.20 -28.16
CA VAL A 353 21.20 6.17 -28.96
C VAL A 353 20.88 6.29 -30.45
N TYR A 354 19.85 5.59 -30.93
CA TYR A 354 19.40 5.68 -32.31
C TYR A 354 18.97 7.12 -32.68
N GLN A 355 18.18 7.77 -31.85
CA GLN A 355 17.72 9.15 -32.06
C GLN A 355 18.87 10.15 -32.08
N PHE A 356 19.80 10.06 -31.14
CA PHE A 356 20.87 11.05 -30.99
C PHE A 356 22.04 10.87 -31.94
N TYR A 357 22.36 9.65 -32.39
CA TYR A 357 23.57 9.40 -33.18
C TYR A 357 23.30 9.00 -34.63
N ILE A 358 22.16 8.38 -34.94
CA ILE A 358 21.81 7.99 -36.33
C ILE A 358 20.92 9.01 -37.01
N LYS A 359 19.79 9.43 -36.37
CA LYS A 359 18.87 10.43 -36.91
C LYS A 359 19.40 11.87 -36.83
N PHE A 360 20.54 12.10 -36.22
CA PHE A 360 21.11 13.41 -36.06
C PHE A 360 21.51 13.97 -37.43
N LYS A 361 20.56 14.60 -38.15
CA LYS A 361 20.83 15.47 -39.24
C LYS A 361 21.40 16.78 -38.67
N LYS A 362 22.65 17.11 -39.00
CA LYS A 362 23.22 18.42 -38.75
C LYS A 362 22.19 19.47 -39.25
N LYS A 363 21.46 20.08 -38.33
CA LYS A 363 20.71 21.29 -38.70
C LYS A 363 21.74 22.21 -39.31
N LYS A 364 21.77 22.34 -40.65
CA LYS A 364 22.45 23.45 -41.29
C LYS A 364 22.04 24.66 -40.49
N ASN A 365 23.01 25.34 -39.89
CA ASN A 365 22.76 26.64 -39.26
C ASN A 365 22.27 27.55 -40.38
N LYS A 366 21.00 27.45 -40.72
CA LYS A 366 20.29 28.60 -41.22
C LYS A 366 20.33 29.56 -40.02
N VAL A 367 21.25 30.48 -40.05
CA VAL A 367 21.15 31.73 -39.31
C VAL A 367 19.83 32.32 -39.80
N LYS A 368 18.72 31.84 -39.27
CA LYS A 368 17.50 32.60 -39.28
C LYS A 368 17.85 33.82 -38.43
N SER A 369 18.18 34.92 -39.03
CA SER A 369 18.09 36.21 -38.39
C SER A 369 16.62 36.33 -37.96
N ILE A 370 16.31 35.77 -36.76
CA ILE A 370 15.03 36.02 -36.13
C ILE A 370 15.13 37.47 -35.65
N ARG A 371 14.88 38.42 -36.56
CA ARG A 371 14.32 39.70 -36.18
C ARG A 371 12.93 39.45 -35.59
N LYS A 372 12.91 38.79 -34.41
CA LYS A 372 11.70 38.79 -33.59
C LYS A 372 11.54 40.20 -33.09
N ARG A 373 10.51 40.86 -33.60
CA ARG A 373 9.94 42.11 -33.07
C ARG A 373 9.92 41.98 -31.55
N SER A 374 10.90 42.59 -30.87
CA SER A 374 10.88 42.70 -29.41
C SER A 374 9.64 43.51 -29.09
N SER A 375 8.68 42.94 -28.38
CA SER A 375 7.49 43.66 -27.95
C SER A 375 7.96 44.92 -27.21
N LYS A 376 7.30 46.06 -27.43
CA LYS A 376 7.62 47.34 -26.77
C LYS A 376 7.73 47.18 -25.26
N ILE A 377 6.93 46.31 -24.65
CA ILE A 377 6.91 45.96 -23.23
C ILE A 377 8.26 45.40 -22.74
N MET A 378 8.99 44.62 -23.58
CA MET A 378 10.28 44.02 -23.20
C MET A 378 11.43 45.09 -23.13
N LYS A 379 11.25 46.31 -23.60
CA LYS A 379 12.26 47.38 -23.48
C LYS A 379 12.32 47.98 -22.08
N PHE A 380 11.22 47.96 -21.33
CA PHE A 380 11.14 48.49 -19.94
C PHE A 380 11.66 47.52 -18.86
N ILE A 381 11.94 46.26 -19.23
CA ILE A 381 12.42 45.28 -18.27
C ILE A 381 13.94 45.36 -18.14
N PRO A 382 14.54 45.41 -16.93
CA PRO A 382 15.99 45.40 -16.72
C PRO A 382 16.67 44.26 -17.48
N PHE A 383 17.91 44.49 -17.94
CA PHE A 383 18.67 43.51 -18.73
C PHE A 383 18.74 42.11 -18.13
N THR A 384 18.96 41.99 -16.82
CA THR A 384 19.04 40.75 -16.10
C THR A 384 17.76 39.90 -16.22
N TYR A 385 16.58 40.51 -16.08
CA TYR A 385 15.28 39.81 -16.21
C TYR A 385 15.01 39.47 -17.69
N ARG A 386 15.33 40.36 -18.62
CA ARG A 386 15.20 40.10 -20.04
C ARG A 386 16.09 38.95 -20.51
N TYR A 387 17.30 38.87 -19.99
CA TYR A 387 18.22 37.76 -20.26
C TYR A 387 17.66 36.44 -19.75
N ARG A 388 17.10 36.40 -18.53
CA ARG A 388 16.47 35.21 -17.92
C ARG A 388 15.30 34.71 -18.78
N LEU A 389 14.34 35.57 -19.14
CA LEU A 389 13.19 35.20 -19.96
C LEU A 389 13.59 34.65 -21.32
N LYS A 390 14.55 35.31 -21.99
CA LYS A 390 15.09 34.80 -23.25
C LYS A 390 15.81 33.47 -23.10
N ARG A 391 16.48 33.22 -21.98
CA ARG A 391 17.17 31.97 -21.71
C ARG A 391 16.17 30.83 -21.46
N ILE A 392 15.13 31.03 -20.66
CA ILE A 392 14.06 30.07 -20.44
C ILE A 392 13.46 29.66 -21.81
N ASN A 393 13.10 30.62 -22.63
CA ASN A 393 12.50 30.32 -23.92
C ASN A 393 13.48 29.61 -24.91
N ARG A 394 14.77 29.88 -24.80
CA ARG A 394 15.80 29.21 -25.61
C ARG A 394 16.08 27.76 -25.13
N ASN A 395 15.98 27.52 -23.84
CA ASN A 395 16.35 26.25 -23.22
C ASN A 395 15.11 25.47 -22.68
N LYS A 396 13.98 25.52 -23.39
CA LYS A 396 12.71 24.89 -22.97
C LYS A 396 12.85 23.42 -22.59
N LYS A 397 13.68 22.64 -23.31
CA LYS A 397 13.92 21.23 -23.01
C LYS A 397 14.62 21.02 -21.66
N GLU A 398 15.60 21.87 -21.33
CA GLU A 398 16.30 21.86 -20.05
C GLU A 398 15.34 22.18 -18.91
N MET A 399 14.45 23.15 -19.12
CA MET A 399 13.43 23.52 -18.14
C MET A 399 12.39 22.41 -17.93
N ALA A 400 11.94 21.78 -19.01
CA ALA A 400 11.00 20.65 -18.90
C ALA A 400 11.61 19.49 -18.13
N LEU A 401 12.89 19.15 -18.39
CA LEU A 401 13.61 18.12 -17.63
C LEU A 401 13.75 18.50 -16.15
N PHE A 402 14.01 19.78 -15.87
CA PHE A 402 14.09 20.30 -14.51
C PHE A 402 12.77 20.11 -13.75
N ILE A 403 11.66 20.49 -14.36
CA ILE A 403 10.32 20.35 -13.80
C ILE A 403 10.01 18.87 -13.55
N VAL A 404 10.20 18.01 -14.55
CA VAL A 404 9.89 16.57 -14.44
C VAL A 404 10.68 15.91 -13.30
N LEU A 405 11.99 16.15 -13.21
CA LEU A 405 12.82 15.51 -12.17
C LEU A 405 12.47 15.99 -10.76
N ILE A 406 12.26 17.31 -10.56
CA ILE A 406 11.86 17.84 -9.24
C ILE A 406 10.46 17.35 -8.87
N PHE A 407 9.55 17.27 -9.85
CA PHE A 407 8.19 16.78 -9.64
C PHE A 407 8.19 15.34 -9.10
N PHE A 408 8.93 14.43 -9.73
CA PHE A 408 8.98 13.04 -9.28
C PHE A 408 9.66 12.87 -7.92
N VAL A 409 10.74 13.63 -7.66
CA VAL A 409 11.37 13.63 -6.34
C VAL A 409 10.41 14.14 -5.27
N GLY A 410 9.73 15.25 -5.55
CA GLY A 410 8.73 15.81 -4.66
C GLY A 410 7.56 14.85 -4.40
N LEU A 411 7.12 14.15 -5.46
CA LEU A 411 6.04 13.18 -5.36
C LEU A 411 6.39 12.05 -4.39
N LEU A 412 7.55 11.41 -4.54
CA LEU A 412 7.97 10.30 -3.67
C LEU A 412 8.14 10.73 -2.21
N ILE A 413 8.76 11.89 -1.97
CA ILE A 413 8.99 12.38 -0.61
C ILE A 413 7.67 12.78 0.05
N ASN A 414 6.85 13.58 -0.65
CA ASN A 414 5.56 14.02 -0.10
C ASN A 414 4.62 12.83 0.11
N PHE A 415 4.58 11.83 -0.79
CA PHE A 415 3.81 10.61 -0.62
C PHE A 415 4.19 9.88 0.68
N SER A 416 5.50 9.67 0.92
CA SER A 416 5.98 8.98 2.12
C SER A 416 5.62 9.71 3.41
N PHE A 417 5.77 11.04 3.43
CA PHE A 417 5.45 11.82 4.63
C PHE A 417 3.94 11.92 4.87
N LEU A 418 3.13 12.13 3.83
CA LEU A 418 1.68 12.19 3.94
C LEU A 418 1.08 10.86 4.40
N LEU A 419 1.56 9.74 3.86
CA LEU A 419 1.11 8.42 4.26
C LEU A 419 1.42 8.17 5.74
N LYS A 420 2.65 8.47 6.18
CA LYS A 420 3.03 8.34 7.58
C LYS A 420 2.14 9.18 8.51
N ASP A 421 1.94 10.45 8.16
CA ASP A 421 1.13 11.37 8.96
C ASP A 421 -0.32 10.89 9.06
N SER A 422 -0.91 10.50 7.94
CA SER A 422 -2.30 10.02 7.89
C SER A 422 -2.52 8.80 8.79
N VAL A 423 -1.60 7.83 8.76
CA VAL A 423 -1.72 6.63 9.61
C VAL A 423 -1.42 6.93 11.08
N THR A 424 -0.48 7.84 11.36
CA THR A 424 -0.21 8.26 12.75
C THR A 424 -1.43 8.95 13.37
N ASN A 425 -2.03 9.91 12.65
CA ASN A 425 -3.22 10.61 13.13
C ASN A 425 -4.42 9.64 13.28
N TYR A 426 -4.56 8.68 12.37
CA TYR A 426 -5.58 7.65 12.50
C TYR A 426 -5.47 6.85 13.81
N VAL A 427 -4.26 6.45 14.21
CA VAL A 427 -4.04 5.72 15.48
C VAL A 427 -4.33 6.60 16.69
N ASP A 428 -3.95 7.89 16.63
CA ASP A 428 -4.24 8.86 17.71
C ASP A 428 -5.75 9.13 17.81
N ASP A 429 -6.46 9.24 16.68
CA ASP A 429 -7.91 9.42 16.61
C ASP A 429 -8.64 8.16 17.13
N LEU A 430 -8.18 6.94 16.79
CA LEU A 430 -8.73 5.70 17.33
C LEU A 430 -8.74 5.70 18.86
N ALA A 431 -7.66 6.17 19.49
CA ALA A 431 -7.56 6.23 20.94
C ALA A 431 -8.51 7.27 21.55
N SER A 432 -8.79 8.37 20.86
CA SER A 432 -9.62 9.46 21.33
C SER A 432 -11.12 9.27 21.06
N GLU A 433 -11.47 8.62 19.95
CA GLU A 433 -12.87 8.41 19.51
C GLU A 433 -13.53 7.22 20.22
N ASN A 434 -12.76 6.21 20.68
CA ASN A 434 -13.28 5.05 21.42
C ASN A 434 -13.30 5.35 22.93
N ILE A 435 -14.47 5.70 23.44
CA ILE A 435 -14.67 6.12 24.84
C ILE A 435 -15.15 4.99 25.77
N PHE A 436 -15.49 3.81 25.23
CA PHE A 436 -15.79 2.62 26.03
C PHE A 436 -14.50 1.89 26.42
N GLU A 437 -14.53 1.12 27.49
CA GLU A 437 -13.41 0.22 27.85
C GLU A 437 -13.56 -1.14 27.18
N GLU A 438 -14.79 -1.66 27.08
CA GLU A 438 -15.07 -2.96 26.48
C GLU A 438 -16.44 -2.99 25.82
N ILE A 439 -16.58 -3.71 24.72
CA ILE A 439 -17.85 -4.11 24.09
C ILE A 439 -17.95 -5.62 24.17
N LEU A 440 -19.07 -6.10 24.72
CA LEU A 440 -19.44 -7.51 24.73
C LEU A 440 -20.48 -7.75 23.63
N PHE A 441 -20.21 -8.70 22.75
CA PHE A 441 -21.17 -9.21 21.78
C PHE A 441 -21.82 -10.46 22.37
N LEU A 442 -23.14 -10.51 22.40
CA LEU A 442 -23.89 -11.52 23.11
C LEU A 442 -24.50 -12.56 22.15
N ASN A 443 -24.56 -13.80 22.57
CA ASN A 443 -25.29 -14.85 21.86
C ASN A 443 -26.81 -14.75 22.18
N PRO A 444 -27.71 -14.60 21.20
CA PRO A 444 -29.13 -14.73 21.42
C PRO A 444 -29.47 -16.21 21.78
N PRO A 445 -30.40 -16.52 22.71
CA PRO A 445 -31.33 -15.61 23.40
C PRO A 445 -30.98 -15.27 24.85
N ASN A 446 -29.71 -15.38 25.26
CA ASN A 446 -29.33 -15.21 26.64
C ASN A 446 -29.48 -13.77 27.10
N GLN A 447 -30.52 -13.48 27.89
CA GLN A 447 -30.64 -12.23 28.63
C GLN A 447 -29.70 -12.30 29.85
N HIS A 448 -28.51 -11.72 29.69
CA HIS A 448 -27.62 -11.47 30.84
C HIS A 448 -27.94 -10.10 31.40
N ASP A 449 -28.08 -9.98 32.71
CA ASP A 449 -28.25 -8.70 33.42
C ASP A 449 -26.87 -8.03 33.56
N ILE A 450 -26.25 -7.71 32.39
CA ILE A 450 -24.95 -7.01 32.32
C ILE A 450 -25.22 -5.51 32.39
N LYS A 451 -24.72 -4.87 33.45
CA LYS A 451 -24.86 -3.43 33.65
C LYS A 451 -23.98 -2.67 32.64
N GLY A 452 -24.55 -2.25 31.54
CA GLY A 452 -23.89 -1.49 30.49
C GLY A 452 -24.90 -0.79 29.60
N GLU A 453 -24.43 -0.22 28.51
CA GLU A 453 -25.26 0.38 27.48
C GLU A 453 -25.53 -0.65 26.39
N GLU A 454 -26.76 -1.12 26.33
CA GLU A 454 -27.19 -2.09 25.32
C GLU A 454 -27.40 -1.42 23.95
N PHE A 455 -26.98 -2.11 22.90
CA PHE A 455 -27.27 -1.75 21.52
C PHE A 455 -27.35 -3.01 20.65
N LYS A 456 -27.87 -2.87 19.43
CA LYS A 456 -27.96 -3.95 18.45
C LYS A 456 -27.19 -3.59 17.20
N LEU A 457 -26.45 -4.54 16.68
CA LEU A 457 -25.72 -4.41 15.42
C LEU A 457 -26.43 -5.20 14.32
N TYR A 458 -26.78 -4.51 13.24
CA TYR A 458 -27.33 -5.10 12.02
C TYR A 458 -26.31 -4.98 10.90
N ASN A 459 -26.10 -6.06 10.15
CA ASN A 459 -25.24 -6.08 8.98
C ASN A 459 -26.14 -6.14 7.73
N LEU A 460 -26.18 -5.04 6.98
CA LEU A 460 -26.98 -4.89 5.76
C LEU A 460 -26.05 -4.64 4.57
N HIS A 461 -26.48 -4.99 3.37
CA HIS A 461 -25.68 -4.78 2.16
C HIS A 461 -26.12 -3.51 1.43
N ASP A 462 -25.16 -2.72 0.94
CA ASP A 462 -25.44 -1.60 0.05
C ASP A 462 -25.69 -2.07 -1.40
N GLU A 463 -25.87 -1.12 -2.31
CA GLU A 463 -26.14 -1.39 -3.74
C GLU A 463 -24.99 -2.13 -4.44
N ASP A 464 -23.76 -1.99 -3.93
CA ASP A 464 -22.55 -2.64 -4.46
C ASP A 464 -22.30 -4.02 -3.79
N GLY A 465 -23.17 -4.45 -2.88
CA GLY A 465 -23.05 -5.73 -2.15
C GLY A 465 -22.09 -5.67 -0.96
N ILE A 466 -21.62 -4.47 -0.57
CA ILE A 466 -20.70 -4.30 0.56
C ILE A 466 -21.51 -4.26 1.86
N THR A 467 -21.08 -5.03 2.85
CA THR A 467 -21.72 -5.05 4.17
C THR A 467 -21.51 -3.73 4.91
N GLN A 468 -22.62 -3.11 5.31
CA GLN A 468 -22.68 -1.91 6.12
C GLN A 468 -23.20 -2.22 7.51
N SER A 469 -22.51 -1.79 8.54
CA SER A 469 -22.91 -1.99 9.93
C SER A 469 -23.82 -0.87 10.41
N VAL A 470 -25.03 -1.22 10.80
CA VAL A 470 -26.05 -0.30 11.35
C VAL A 470 -26.19 -0.57 12.85
N TYR A 471 -25.81 0.41 13.66
CA TYR A 471 -25.93 0.37 15.12
C TYR A 471 -27.26 0.97 15.55
N VAL A 472 -28.12 0.17 16.17
CA VAL A 472 -29.35 0.67 16.80
C VAL A 472 -29.06 0.98 18.27
N ILE A 473 -29.07 2.25 18.61
CA ILE A 473 -28.67 2.78 19.92
C ILE A 473 -29.85 3.48 20.59
N GLY A 474 -29.88 3.49 21.91
CA GLY A 474 -30.87 4.23 22.70
C GLY A 474 -30.72 5.75 22.57
N SER A 475 -31.83 6.47 22.77
CA SER A 475 -31.84 7.94 22.71
C SER A 475 -31.01 8.62 23.83
N ASP A 476 -30.72 7.90 24.91
CA ASP A 476 -29.96 8.35 26.07
C ASP A 476 -28.51 7.84 26.09
N SER A 477 -28.03 7.28 24.97
CA SER A 477 -26.69 6.72 24.84
C SER A 477 -25.59 7.68 25.37
N LYS A 478 -24.76 7.18 26.28
CA LYS A 478 -23.59 7.91 26.84
C LYS A 478 -22.37 7.86 25.93
N TYR A 479 -22.19 6.73 25.25
CA TYR A 479 -21.04 6.49 24.37
C TYR A 479 -21.23 7.10 23.00
N TYR A 480 -22.49 7.18 22.54
CA TYR A 480 -22.81 7.70 21.22
C TYR A 480 -23.58 9.02 21.27
N ASN A 481 -23.64 9.69 22.43
CA ASN A 481 -24.21 10.98 22.84
C ASN A 481 -24.88 11.82 21.74
N TYR A 482 -25.95 11.26 21.14
CA TYR A 482 -26.72 11.93 20.12
C TYR A 482 -28.09 12.32 20.71
N ASN A 483 -28.13 13.32 21.60
CA ASN A 483 -29.34 13.89 22.19
C ASN A 483 -30.30 14.44 21.12
N LEU A 484 -30.70 13.63 20.16
CA LEU A 484 -31.56 13.99 19.07
C LEU A 484 -32.74 13.00 18.99
N LYS A 485 -33.96 13.53 19.13
CA LYS A 485 -35.16 12.81 18.68
C LYS A 485 -35.13 12.86 17.15
N LEU A 486 -34.76 11.76 16.53
CA LEU A 486 -34.81 11.58 15.10
C LEU A 486 -36.21 11.12 14.68
N ALA A 487 -36.63 11.45 13.45
CA ALA A 487 -37.85 10.85 12.86
C ALA A 487 -37.56 9.38 12.49
N ASP A 488 -38.61 8.55 12.45
CA ASP A 488 -38.47 7.16 12.03
C ASP A 488 -37.83 7.07 10.64
N GLY A 489 -36.77 6.29 10.53
CA GLY A 489 -35.98 6.14 9.30
C GLY A 489 -34.87 7.16 9.09
N ASP A 490 -34.66 8.10 9.99
CA ASP A 490 -33.51 9.00 9.97
C ASP A 490 -32.30 8.36 10.65
N VAL A 491 -31.12 8.51 10.02
CA VAL A 491 -29.85 7.96 10.54
C VAL A 491 -28.79 9.04 10.70
N ILE A 492 -27.85 8.76 11.60
CA ILE A 492 -26.62 9.51 11.76
C ILE A 492 -25.50 8.68 11.14
N ILE A 493 -24.69 9.28 10.29
CA ILE A 493 -23.49 8.63 9.75
C ILE A 493 -22.21 9.26 10.34
N THR A 494 -21.15 8.49 10.34
CA THR A 494 -19.83 9.01 10.74
C THR A 494 -19.24 9.89 9.64
N GLN A 495 -18.32 10.79 9.99
CA GLN A 495 -17.55 11.56 9.01
C GLN A 495 -16.75 10.61 8.11
N ALA A 496 -16.21 9.51 8.67
CA ALA A 496 -15.55 8.46 7.89
C ALA A 496 -16.48 7.87 6.81
N PHE A 497 -17.73 7.56 7.13
CA PHE A 497 -18.71 7.09 6.17
C PHE A 497 -19.00 8.13 5.07
N SER A 498 -19.21 9.39 5.49
CA SER A 498 -19.40 10.51 4.57
C SER A 498 -18.23 10.69 3.60
N ASP A 499 -17.00 10.65 4.10
CA ASP A 499 -15.78 10.82 3.30
C ASP A 499 -15.52 9.61 2.37
N LYS A 500 -15.87 8.39 2.82
CA LYS A 500 -15.67 7.14 2.07
C LYS A 500 -16.68 7.01 0.91
N TYR A 501 -17.96 7.19 1.19
CA TYR A 501 -19.04 6.97 0.22
C TYR A 501 -19.57 8.27 -0.42
N GLY A 502 -19.04 9.43 -0.04
CA GLY A 502 -19.46 10.73 -0.57
C GLY A 502 -20.87 11.16 -0.18
N LYS A 503 -21.48 10.53 0.83
CA LYS A 503 -22.84 10.78 1.29
C LYS A 503 -22.88 12.00 2.21
N LYS A 504 -24.00 12.76 2.16
CA LYS A 504 -24.18 14.02 2.90
C LYS A 504 -25.53 14.05 3.60
N VAL A 505 -25.69 15.00 4.52
CA VAL A 505 -26.98 15.28 5.15
C VAL A 505 -28.04 15.54 4.09
N GLY A 506 -29.19 14.85 4.20
CA GLY A 506 -30.32 14.90 3.28
C GLY A 506 -30.33 13.79 2.21
N ASP A 507 -29.19 13.10 1.99
CA ASP A 507 -29.14 11.98 1.05
C ASP A 507 -29.91 10.77 1.59
N LYS A 508 -30.36 9.90 0.67
CA LYS A 508 -30.94 8.61 0.99
C LYS A 508 -29.89 7.51 0.91
N LEU A 509 -30.00 6.57 1.83
CA LEU A 509 -29.18 5.37 1.90
C LEU A 509 -30.11 4.16 1.74
N LEU A 510 -29.88 3.37 0.70
CA LEU A 510 -30.60 2.12 0.45
C LEU A 510 -29.71 0.96 0.92
N LEU A 511 -30.23 0.18 1.84
CA LEU A 511 -29.57 -1.01 2.37
C LEU A 511 -30.50 -2.20 2.29
N LYS A 512 -29.95 -3.37 1.98
CA LYS A 512 -30.70 -4.61 1.80
C LYS A 512 -30.32 -5.63 2.86
N ASP A 513 -31.32 -6.20 3.50
CA ASP A 513 -31.18 -7.44 4.25
C ASP A 513 -31.20 -8.61 3.27
N VAL A 514 -30.02 -9.20 3.02
CA VAL A 514 -29.87 -10.32 2.09
C VAL A 514 -30.57 -11.58 2.62
N THR A 515 -30.66 -11.72 3.93
CA THR A 515 -31.30 -12.86 4.59
C THR A 515 -32.81 -12.90 4.30
N ASN A 516 -33.46 -11.77 4.54
CA ASN A 516 -34.95 -11.65 4.40
C ASN A 516 -35.37 -11.00 3.08
N GLN A 517 -34.45 -10.68 2.19
CA GLN A 517 -34.72 -10.01 0.90
C GLN A 517 -35.46 -8.69 1.07
N LYS A 518 -35.26 -7.98 2.17
CA LYS A 518 -35.96 -6.73 2.50
C LYS A 518 -35.09 -5.53 2.27
N ASP A 519 -35.63 -4.53 1.58
CA ASP A 519 -34.93 -3.26 1.35
C ASP A 519 -35.34 -2.24 2.41
N TYR A 520 -34.33 -1.55 2.96
CA TYR A 520 -34.50 -0.46 3.91
C TYR A 520 -34.02 0.85 3.30
N SER A 521 -34.78 1.91 3.46
CA SER A 521 -34.44 3.24 2.99
C SER A 521 -34.30 4.18 4.19
N PHE A 522 -33.09 4.67 4.40
CA PHE A 522 -32.71 5.60 5.47
C PHE A 522 -32.49 6.98 4.90
N LYS A 523 -32.80 8.03 5.67
CA LYS A 523 -32.44 9.41 5.35
C LYS A 523 -31.34 9.88 6.30
N ILE A 524 -30.25 10.41 5.75
CA ILE A 524 -29.14 10.94 6.53
C ILE A 524 -29.55 12.28 7.14
N ASN A 525 -29.74 12.31 8.45
CA ASN A 525 -30.10 13.52 9.20
C ASN A 525 -28.86 14.30 9.67
N LYS A 526 -27.80 13.58 10.11
CA LYS A 526 -26.61 14.20 10.68
C LYS A 526 -25.34 13.42 10.30
N VAL A 527 -24.24 14.13 10.16
CA VAL A 527 -22.88 13.57 10.11
C VAL A 527 -22.20 13.91 11.44
N ASN A 528 -21.70 12.91 12.15
CA ASN A 528 -20.94 13.12 13.38
C ASN A 528 -19.44 13.32 13.08
N ASN A 529 -18.63 13.58 14.12
CA ASN A 529 -17.21 13.90 13.96
C ASN A 529 -16.29 12.67 14.03
N VAL A 530 -16.81 11.43 14.06
CA VAL A 530 -16.00 10.22 14.11
C VAL A 530 -15.35 9.99 12.74
N THR A 531 -14.02 9.92 12.71
CA THR A 531 -13.21 9.90 11.47
C THR A 531 -12.54 8.55 11.21
N THR A 532 -12.54 7.64 12.18
CA THR A 532 -11.80 6.38 12.12
C THR A 532 -12.62 5.17 11.67
N VAL A 533 -13.94 5.17 11.95
CA VAL A 533 -14.84 4.06 11.60
C VAL A 533 -16.02 4.54 10.78
N SER A 534 -16.38 3.73 9.78
CA SER A 534 -17.47 4.00 8.82
C SER A 534 -18.74 3.33 9.31
N ASN A 535 -19.47 3.97 10.22
CA ASN A 535 -20.65 3.43 10.86
C ASN A 535 -21.91 4.25 10.55
N ILE A 536 -23.06 3.57 10.64
CA ILE A 536 -24.40 4.14 10.55
C ILE A 536 -25.08 3.93 11.90
N TYR A 537 -25.65 4.99 12.48
CA TYR A 537 -26.37 4.93 13.75
C TYR A 537 -27.84 5.26 13.56
N LEU A 538 -28.69 4.34 13.96
CA LEU A 538 -30.14 4.52 14.09
C LEU A 538 -30.47 4.74 15.57
N VAL A 539 -31.05 5.87 15.89
CA VAL A 539 -31.48 6.17 17.27
C VAL A 539 -32.91 5.70 17.45
N SER A 540 -33.11 4.63 18.19
CA SER A 540 -34.42 4.05 18.46
C SER A 540 -34.43 3.30 19.77
N ASP A 541 -35.33 3.66 20.69
CA ASP A 541 -35.42 2.99 21.99
C ASP A 541 -36.03 1.56 21.88
N ASN A 542 -36.77 1.26 20.80
CA ASN A 542 -37.50 0.00 20.61
C ASN A 542 -37.04 -0.83 19.41
N GLY A 543 -36.18 -0.28 18.53
CA GLY A 543 -35.72 -0.98 17.31
C GLY A 543 -36.84 -1.34 16.33
N GLU A 544 -38.00 -0.67 16.39
CA GLU A 544 -39.22 -1.04 15.67
C GLU A 544 -39.12 -1.02 14.13
N MET A 545 -38.03 -0.38 13.59
CA MET A 545 -37.88 -0.30 12.14
C MET A 545 -37.43 -1.63 11.51
N PHE A 546 -36.74 -2.48 12.26
CA PHE A 546 -36.33 -3.79 11.79
C PHE A 546 -37.35 -4.85 12.19
N ASN A 547 -37.74 -5.73 11.26
CA ASN A 547 -38.55 -6.88 11.57
C ASN A 547 -37.88 -7.79 12.59
N HIS A 548 -38.62 -8.48 13.42
CA HIS A 548 -38.10 -9.49 14.34
C HIS A 548 -37.33 -10.62 13.65
N GLU A 549 -37.48 -10.77 12.33
CA GLU A 549 -36.78 -11.75 11.51
C GLU A 549 -35.39 -11.28 11.04
N THR A 550 -35.06 -9.97 11.09
CA THR A 550 -33.74 -9.46 10.70
C THR A 550 -32.74 -9.79 11.78
N TYR A 551 -31.69 -10.52 11.41
CA TYR A 551 -30.64 -10.94 12.34
C TYR A 551 -29.90 -9.73 12.92
N SER A 552 -29.79 -9.71 14.23
CA SER A 552 -29.00 -8.70 14.95
C SER A 552 -28.09 -9.37 15.97
N VAL A 553 -26.92 -8.78 16.15
CA VAL A 553 -26.02 -9.12 17.23
C VAL A 553 -26.26 -8.16 18.39
N PRO A 554 -26.83 -8.62 19.51
CA PRO A 554 -26.94 -7.79 20.70
C PRO A 554 -25.56 -7.54 21.27
N ALA A 555 -25.32 -6.33 21.75
CA ALA A 555 -24.05 -5.94 22.33
C ALA A 555 -24.24 -4.98 23.51
N VAL A 556 -23.27 -4.98 24.42
CA VAL A 556 -23.25 -4.13 25.60
C VAL A 556 -21.91 -3.40 25.66
N ALA A 557 -21.94 -2.07 25.67
CA ALA A 557 -20.76 -1.25 25.88
C ALA A 557 -20.58 -0.97 27.37
N LEU A 558 -19.33 -1.15 27.84
CA LEU A 558 -18.96 -1.07 29.25
C LEU A 558 -17.96 0.05 29.50
N SER A 559 -18.07 0.72 30.67
CA SER A 559 -17.10 1.71 31.15
C SER A 559 -15.93 1.08 31.92
N ASN A 560 -16.04 -0.17 32.32
CA ASN A 560 -15.02 -0.95 33.03
C ASN A 560 -14.95 -2.36 32.44
N PRO A 561 -13.79 -3.02 32.49
CA PRO A 561 -13.67 -4.41 32.03
C PRO A 561 -14.65 -5.34 32.75
N TYR A 562 -15.14 -6.34 32.02
CA TYR A 562 -16.06 -7.33 32.54
C TYR A 562 -15.30 -8.46 33.29
N ASP A 563 -15.59 -8.64 34.57
CA ASP A 563 -14.83 -9.57 35.43
C ASP A 563 -15.14 -11.07 35.19
N ASN A 564 -16.27 -11.42 34.54
CA ASN A 564 -16.67 -12.80 34.29
C ASN A 564 -16.26 -13.23 32.86
N ALA A 565 -14.97 -13.53 32.69
CA ALA A 565 -14.41 -13.94 31.41
C ALA A 565 -14.98 -15.25 30.81
N ASN A 566 -15.60 -16.11 31.60
CA ASN A 566 -16.08 -17.44 31.20
C ASN A 566 -17.61 -17.53 31.05
N ASP A 567 -18.27 -16.40 30.84
CA ASP A 567 -19.72 -16.41 30.61
C ASP A 567 -20.03 -16.94 29.20
N SER A 568 -20.71 -18.09 29.14
CA SER A 568 -21.12 -18.78 27.91
C SER A 568 -22.07 -17.98 27.02
N GLY A 569 -22.65 -16.89 27.56
CA GLY A 569 -23.50 -15.97 26.81
C GLY A 569 -22.77 -14.93 25.99
N ILE A 570 -21.45 -14.83 26.08
CA ILE A 570 -20.66 -13.84 25.35
C ILE A 570 -20.03 -14.52 24.13
N GLU A 571 -20.42 -14.06 22.95
CA GLU A 571 -19.87 -14.54 21.67
C GLU A 571 -18.45 -14.01 21.41
N ALA A 572 -18.24 -12.72 21.67
CA ALA A 572 -16.94 -12.06 21.47
C ALA A 572 -16.81 -10.83 22.36
N THR A 573 -15.58 -10.46 22.65
CA THR A 573 -15.25 -9.21 23.37
C THR A 573 -14.35 -8.34 22.50
N LEU A 574 -14.51 -7.02 22.64
CA LEU A 574 -13.69 -6.03 21.97
C LEU A 574 -13.25 -4.98 22.99
N THR A 575 -12.00 -5.00 23.40
CA THR A 575 -11.48 -4.04 24.34
C THR A 575 -10.90 -2.81 23.63
N ARG A 576 -10.98 -1.66 24.29
CA ARG A 576 -10.34 -0.43 23.82
C ARG A 576 -8.84 -0.61 23.60
N ASN A 577 -8.17 -1.34 24.48
CA ASN A 577 -6.73 -1.61 24.36
C ASN A 577 -6.40 -2.46 23.12
N GLU A 578 -7.25 -3.43 22.77
CA GLU A 578 -7.07 -4.21 21.53
C GLU A 578 -7.17 -3.32 20.28
N ILE A 579 -8.16 -2.42 20.22
CA ILE A 579 -8.32 -1.48 19.09
C ILE A 579 -7.07 -0.61 18.94
N ILE A 580 -6.59 -0.02 20.03
CA ILE A 580 -5.41 0.85 20.02
C ILE A 580 -4.14 0.08 19.67
N THR A 581 -3.96 -1.13 20.23
CA THR A 581 -2.79 -1.97 19.95
C THR A 581 -2.78 -2.44 18.50
N SER A 582 -3.92 -2.82 17.96
CA SER A 582 -4.08 -3.15 16.55
C SER A 582 -3.69 -1.98 15.64
N GLY A 583 -4.14 -0.77 15.97
CA GLY A 583 -3.75 0.45 15.25
C GLY A 583 -2.24 0.70 15.29
N LYS A 584 -1.60 0.52 16.46
CA LYS A 584 -0.14 0.64 16.60
C LYS A 584 0.63 -0.40 15.79
N ASN A 585 0.16 -1.63 15.74
CA ASN A 585 0.77 -2.70 14.95
C ASN A 585 0.74 -2.36 13.45
N ILE A 586 -0.38 -1.81 12.94
CA ILE A 586 -0.46 -1.28 11.56
C ILE A 586 0.57 -0.18 11.35
N LEU A 587 0.64 0.78 12.27
CA LEU A 587 1.57 1.90 12.17
C LEU A 587 3.02 1.41 12.09
N ASP A 588 3.40 0.40 12.86
CA ASP A 588 4.74 -0.17 12.85
C ASP A 588 5.08 -0.85 11.51
N VAL A 589 4.16 -1.60 10.93
CA VAL A 589 4.34 -2.22 9.61
C VAL A 589 4.47 -1.16 8.51
N ILE A 590 3.56 -0.18 8.50
CA ILE A 590 3.59 0.90 7.52
C ILE A 590 4.85 1.76 7.69
N ASN A 591 5.30 2.04 8.92
CA ASN A 591 6.55 2.77 9.17
C ASN A 591 7.78 2.05 8.61
N LYS A 592 7.86 0.73 8.68
CA LYS A 592 8.95 -0.06 8.07
C LYS A 592 8.94 0.12 6.54
N GLN A 593 7.79 0.03 5.90
CA GLN A 593 7.64 0.22 4.45
C GLN A 593 7.98 1.66 4.03
N ILE A 594 7.43 2.66 4.73
CA ILE A 594 7.70 4.08 4.46
C ILE A 594 9.19 4.40 4.62
N THR A 595 9.86 3.85 5.64
CA THR A 595 11.30 4.09 5.88
C THR A 595 12.13 3.63 4.69
N LEU A 596 11.81 2.48 4.10
CA LEU A 596 12.48 1.98 2.89
C LEU A 596 12.24 2.90 1.69
N ILE A 597 10.98 3.30 1.45
CA ILE A 597 10.62 4.19 0.33
C ILE A 597 11.26 5.57 0.50
N LEU A 598 11.25 6.12 1.71
CA LEU A 598 11.84 7.43 2.03
C LEU A 598 13.37 7.41 1.87
N GLY A 599 14.03 6.37 2.35
CA GLY A 599 15.48 6.18 2.17
C GLY A 599 15.86 6.18 0.69
N LEU A 600 15.13 5.44 -0.12
CA LEU A 600 15.29 5.44 -1.56
C LEU A 600 15.02 6.83 -2.17
N ALA A 601 13.93 7.49 -1.80
CA ALA A 601 13.56 8.81 -2.32
C ALA A 601 14.66 9.84 -2.05
N ILE A 602 15.29 9.81 -0.87
CA ILE A 602 16.41 10.68 -0.51
C ILE A 602 17.62 10.41 -1.40
N VAL A 603 18.00 9.15 -1.60
CA VAL A 603 19.14 8.78 -2.48
C VAL A 603 18.88 9.25 -3.90
N LEU A 604 17.68 9.01 -4.44
CA LEU A 604 17.27 9.48 -5.75
C LEU A 604 17.27 11.00 -5.84
N GLN A 605 16.77 11.70 -4.82
CA GLN A 605 16.77 13.15 -4.75
C GLN A 605 18.18 13.73 -4.92
N VAL A 606 19.12 13.26 -4.12
CA VAL A 606 20.52 13.72 -4.16
C VAL A 606 21.12 13.47 -5.56
N ALA A 607 20.93 12.27 -6.09
CA ALA A 607 21.45 11.86 -7.40
C ALA A 607 20.86 12.69 -8.55
N LEU A 608 19.54 12.85 -8.56
CA LEU A 608 18.82 13.56 -9.62
C LEU A 608 19.08 15.07 -9.61
N LEU A 609 19.01 15.70 -8.44
CA LEU A 609 19.29 17.15 -8.31
C LEU A 609 20.74 17.48 -8.66
N TYR A 610 21.69 16.64 -8.24
CA TYR A 610 23.09 16.78 -8.66
C TYR A 610 23.22 16.71 -10.19
N SER A 611 22.70 15.67 -10.82
CA SER A 611 22.78 15.47 -12.28
C SER A 611 22.17 16.65 -13.06
N LEU A 612 21.02 17.12 -12.61
CA LEU A 612 20.29 18.20 -13.23
C LEU A 612 21.04 19.53 -13.16
N LEU A 613 21.52 19.90 -11.97
CA LEU A 613 22.20 21.17 -11.76
C LEU A 613 23.58 21.18 -12.43
N GLU A 614 24.30 20.05 -12.43
CA GLU A 614 25.54 19.88 -13.18
C GLU A 614 25.30 20.01 -14.68
N PHE A 615 24.20 19.43 -15.23
CA PHE A 615 23.82 19.58 -16.63
C PHE A 615 23.51 21.05 -16.99
N SER A 616 22.76 21.74 -16.15
CA SER A 616 22.46 23.18 -16.36
C SER A 616 23.74 24.05 -16.34
N TYR A 617 24.67 23.75 -15.41
CA TYR A 617 25.97 24.40 -15.34
C TYR A 617 26.81 24.16 -16.59
N GLN A 618 26.94 22.91 -17.04
CA GLN A 618 27.73 22.55 -18.24
C GLN A 618 27.17 23.20 -19.51
N ASN A 619 25.86 23.32 -19.64
CA ASN A 619 25.24 24.01 -20.73
C ASN A 619 25.49 25.55 -20.75
N SER A 620 25.75 26.09 -19.55
CA SER A 620 25.90 27.53 -19.32
C SER A 620 27.36 27.99 -19.30
N ILE A 621 28.32 27.06 -19.18
CA ILE A 621 29.74 27.38 -18.91
C ILE A 621 30.35 28.34 -19.90
N LYS A 622 30.07 28.22 -21.20
CA LYS A 622 30.56 29.15 -22.24
C LYS A 622 30.06 30.57 -22.03
N SER A 623 28.74 30.72 -21.78
CA SER A 623 28.12 32.02 -21.53
C SER A 623 28.59 32.62 -20.20
N ILE A 624 28.82 31.79 -19.17
CA ILE A 624 29.35 32.24 -17.90
C ILE A 624 30.79 32.78 -18.07
N LYS A 625 31.65 32.06 -18.82
CA LYS A 625 33.01 32.53 -19.13
C LYS A 625 33.03 33.86 -19.86
N THR A 626 32.22 34.03 -20.92
CA THR A 626 32.14 35.27 -21.66
C THR A 626 31.68 36.43 -20.79
N LEU A 627 30.61 36.27 -20.02
CA LEU A 627 30.10 37.33 -19.13
C LEU A 627 31.08 37.63 -17.97
N LYS A 628 31.86 36.67 -17.50
CA LYS A 628 32.90 36.90 -16.50
C LYS A 628 34.04 37.75 -17.06
N LEU A 629 34.43 37.52 -18.32
CA LEU A 629 35.43 38.35 -19.03
C LEU A 629 34.90 39.76 -19.29
N GLU A 630 33.59 39.96 -19.42
CA GLU A 630 32.93 41.25 -19.56
C GLU A 630 32.77 42.00 -18.21
N GLY A 631 33.28 41.42 -17.09
CA GLY A 631 33.30 42.07 -15.78
C GLY A 631 32.12 41.79 -14.86
N TYR A 632 31.21 40.88 -15.24
CA TYR A 632 30.07 40.53 -14.36
C TYR A 632 30.54 39.78 -13.12
N SER A 633 30.04 40.19 -11.96
CA SER A 633 30.32 39.56 -10.66
C SER A 633 29.72 38.14 -10.56
N LEU A 634 30.29 37.29 -9.69
CA LEU A 634 29.76 35.92 -9.44
C LEU A 634 28.30 35.93 -8.97
N LYS A 635 27.91 36.95 -8.19
CA LYS A 635 26.53 37.10 -7.68
C LYS A 635 25.56 37.37 -8.83
N GLU A 636 25.96 38.23 -9.79
CA GLU A 636 25.16 38.53 -10.97
C GLU A 636 25.08 37.33 -11.91
N LEU A 637 26.18 36.61 -12.11
CA LEU A 637 26.19 35.39 -12.92
C LEU A 637 25.27 34.30 -12.35
N MET A 638 25.32 34.09 -11.04
CA MET A 638 24.39 33.18 -10.36
C MET A 638 22.92 33.61 -10.53
N ARG A 639 22.67 34.91 -10.32
CA ARG A 639 21.33 35.48 -10.45
C ARG A 639 20.83 35.41 -11.91
N MET A 640 21.67 35.58 -12.90
CA MET A 640 21.30 35.49 -14.34
C MET A 640 21.05 34.04 -14.79
N HIS A 641 21.80 33.09 -14.28
CA HIS A 641 21.77 31.70 -14.76
C HIS A 641 20.91 30.76 -13.93
N PHE A 642 20.76 30.95 -12.63
CA PHE A 642 20.12 29.97 -11.74
C PHE A 642 18.95 30.54 -10.92
N ALA A 643 18.77 31.86 -10.80
CA ALA A 643 17.73 32.42 -9.94
C ALA A 643 16.30 32.06 -10.36
N PHE A 644 16.06 31.74 -11.63
CA PHE A 644 14.74 31.30 -12.09
C PHE A 644 14.42 29.84 -11.70
N SER A 645 15.44 29.05 -11.38
CA SER A 645 15.24 27.64 -11.01
C SER A 645 14.52 27.52 -9.67
N PHE A 646 14.74 28.46 -8.75
CA PHE A 646 14.12 28.43 -7.42
C PHE A 646 12.58 28.56 -7.46
N PRO A 647 11.98 29.62 -8.07
CA PRO A 647 10.53 29.73 -8.12
C PRO A 647 9.88 28.59 -8.92
N ILE A 648 10.55 28.07 -9.95
CA ILE A 648 10.03 26.92 -10.70
C ILE A 648 10.09 25.65 -9.81
N ALA A 649 11.17 25.47 -9.04
CA ALA A 649 11.25 24.36 -8.10
C ALA A 649 10.10 24.42 -7.09
N VAL A 650 9.84 25.58 -6.48
CA VAL A 650 8.75 25.76 -5.52
C VAL A 650 7.38 25.44 -6.14
N LEU A 651 7.08 25.97 -7.32
CA LEU A 651 5.81 25.67 -8.02
C LEU A 651 5.68 24.19 -8.38
N THR A 652 6.78 23.54 -8.77
CA THR A 652 6.79 22.12 -9.09
C THR A 652 6.58 21.26 -7.85
N ILE A 653 7.16 21.66 -6.72
CA ILE A 653 6.99 21.00 -5.44
C ILE A 653 5.53 21.09 -4.97
N ILE A 654 4.88 22.25 -5.11
CA ILE A 654 3.45 22.40 -4.79
C ILE A 654 2.61 21.46 -5.66
N GLY A 655 2.89 21.40 -6.98
CA GLY A 655 2.20 20.48 -7.88
C GLY A 655 2.43 19.00 -7.51
N SER A 656 3.64 18.63 -7.09
CA SER A 656 3.94 17.27 -6.65
C SER A 656 3.22 16.91 -5.34
N TYR A 657 3.10 17.86 -4.40
CA TYR A 657 2.34 17.69 -3.17
C TYR A 657 0.85 17.39 -3.44
N LEU A 658 0.20 18.17 -4.31
CA LEU A 658 -1.20 17.95 -4.67
C LEU A 658 -1.44 16.56 -5.28
N LEU A 659 -0.54 16.12 -6.16
CA LEU A 659 -0.64 14.77 -6.73
C LEU A 659 -0.32 13.68 -5.70
N SER A 660 0.64 13.90 -4.81
CA SER A 660 0.96 12.96 -3.72
C SER A 660 -0.24 12.75 -2.80
N ARG A 661 -0.99 13.81 -2.49
CA ARG A 661 -2.21 13.73 -1.69
C ARG A 661 -3.27 12.83 -2.34
N ILE A 662 -3.48 13.01 -3.66
CA ILE A 662 -4.39 12.13 -4.43
C ILE A 662 -3.86 10.69 -4.42
N GLY A 663 -2.56 10.50 -4.62
CA GLY A 663 -1.94 9.17 -4.63
C GLY A 663 -2.06 8.45 -3.28
N VAL A 664 -1.87 9.15 -2.16
CA VAL A 664 -2.05 8.59 -0.81
C VAL A 664 -3.51 8.22 -0.58
N ARG A 665 -4.47 9.06 -1.01
CA ARG A 665 -5.90 8.74 -0.90
C ARG A 665 -6.23 7.46 -1.66
N VAL A 666 -5.86 7.37 -2.93
CA VAL A 666 -6.11 6.18 -3.75
C VAL A 666 -5.46 4.92 -3.15
N PHE A 667 -4.27 5.05 -2.59
CA PHE A 667 -3.57 3.94 -1.94
C PHE A 667 -4.29 3.48 -0.67
N LEU A 668 -4.71 4.41 0.19
CA LEU A 668 -5.45 4.09 1.42
C LEU A 668 -6.84 3.52 1.11
N ASP A 669 -7.55 4.07 0.12
CA ASP A 669 -8.84 3.55 -0.32
C ASP A 669 -8.74 2.11 -0.84
N GLN A 670 -7.65 1.74 -1.54
CA GLN A 670 -7.43 0.36 -2.00
C GLN A 670 -7.19 -0.63 -0.86
N ILE A 671 -6.55 -0.19 0.23
CA ILE A 671 -6.28 -1.06 1.38
C ILE A 671 -7.50 -1.17 2.29
N MET A 672 -8.28 -0.09 2.45
CA MET A 672 -9.31 0.04 3.48
C MET A 672 -10.76 0.06 2.93
N PHE A 673 -10.94 -0.09 1.60
CA PHE A 673 -12.26 0.12 1.00
C PHE A 673 -13.31 -0.86 1.53
N ASP A 674 -12.94 -2.14 1.69
CA ASP A 674 -13.87 -3.20 2.12
C ASP A 674 -13.97 -3.33 3.65
N PHE A 675 -13.36 -2.43 4.42
CA PHE A 675 -13.35 -2.47 5.88
C PHE A 675 -14.19 -1.35 6.50
N VAL A 676 -14.71 -1.61 7.70
CA VAL A 676 -15.39 -0.60 8.51
C VAL A 676 -14.48 0.58 8.85
N ASN A 677 -13.18 0.34 8.96
CA ASN A 677 -12.19 1.36 9.28
C ASN A 677 -11.85 2.25 8.09
N PHE A 678 -11.57 3.51 8.36
CA PHE A 678 -11.24 4.52 7.35
C PHE A 678 -10.06 5.37 7.79
N VAL A 679 -9.06 5.50 6.92
CA VAL A 679 -7.88 6.35 7.18
C VAL A 679 -7.99 7.61 6.32
N ARG A 680 -8.21 8.74 6.97
CA ARG A 680 -8.30 10.04 6.30
C ARG A 680 -6.91 10.56 5.94
N VAL A 681 -6.76 11.16 4.74
CA VAL A 681 -5.53 11.88 4.39
C VAL A 681 -5.48 13.20 5.16
N THR A 682 -4.50 13.32 6.05
CA THR A 682 -4.30 14.51 6.88
C THR A 682 -3.27 15.46 6.26
N ASP A 683 -3.46 16.75 6.48
CA ASP A 683 -2.61 17.83 5.97
C ASP A 683 -1.93 18.56 7.15
N ASN A 684 -0.91 17.97 7.75
CA ASN A 684 -0.14 18.62 8.79
C ASN A 684 0.89 19.59 8.19
N LEU A 685 0.70 20.89 8.43
CA LEU A 685 1.57 21.94 7.89
C LEU A 685 3.04 21.74 8.26
N ASN A 686 3.35 21.29 9.48
CA ASN A 686 4.72 21.06 9.91
C ASN A 686 5.41 19.98 9.08
N ILE A 687 4.69 18.90 8.75
CA ILE A 687 5.19 17.79 7.94
C ILE A 687 5.35 18.22 6.48
N ILE A 688 4.40 19.01 5.96
CA ILE A 688 4.50 19.61 4.62
C ILE A 688 5.74 20.49 4.52
N PHE A 689 5.98 21.35 5.52
CA PHE A 689 7.19 22.19 5.54
C PHE A 689 8.47 21.37 5.69
N ALA A 690 8.48 20.32 6.51
CA ALA A 690 9.64 19.45 6.69
C ALA A 690 10.01 18.70 5.41
N SER A 691 9.03 18.06 4.75
CA SER A 691 9.25 17.31 3.50
C SER A 691 9.75 18.20 2.37
N ASN A 692 9.07 19.32 2.15
CA ASN A 692 9.43 20.26 1.09
C ASN A 692 10.70 21.07 1.43
N GLY A 693 10.92 21.37 2.71
CA GLY A 693 12.15 22.00 3.20
C GLY A 693 13.38 21.14 2.94
N MET A 694 13.29 19.83 3.09
CA MET A 694 14.38 18.89 2.75
C MET A 694 14.73 18.96 1.26
N ILE A 695 13.74 19.02 0.36
CA ILE A 695 13.98 19.14 -1.08
C ILE A 695 14.70 20.45 -1.39
N ILE A 696 14.23 21.56 -0.81
CA ILE A 696 14.82 22.89 -1.00
C ILE A 696 16.23 22.96 -0.40
N ALA A 697 16.49 22.32 0.73
CA ALA A 697 17.82 22.29 1.35
C ALA A 697 18.86 21.58 0.47
N VAL A 698 18.53 20.42 -0.07
CA VAL A 698 19.42 19.69 -1.00
C VAL A 698 19.64 20.49 -2.29
N PHE A 699 18.58 21.12 -2.82
CA PHE A 699 18.69 21.98 -3.99
C PHE A 699 19.62 23.18 -3.76
N THR A 700 19.48 23.89 -2.64
CA THR A 700 20.31 25.03 -2.27
C THR A 700 21.77 24.62 -2.04
N PHE A 701 22.00 23.47 -1.40
CA PHE A 701 23.35 22.91 -1.23
C PHE A 701 24.08 22.74 -2.58
N PHE A 702 23.42 22.15 -3.58
CA PHE A 702 24.04 21.99 -4.90
C PHE A 702 24.22 23.33 -5.64
N LEU A 703 23.35 24.31 -5.44
CA LEU A 703 23.56 25.68 -5.98
C LEU A 703 24.82 26.33 -5.38
N ILE A 704 25.06 26.17 -4.08
CA ILE A 704 26.28 26.65 -3.41
C ILE A 704 27.52 25.98 -4.02
N ARG A 705 27.46 24.66 -4.23
CA ARG A 705 28.56 23.92 -4.88
C ARG A 705 28.85 24.42 -6.31
N ILE A 706 27.82 24.73 -7.10
CA ILE A 706 27.99 25.33 -8.44
C ILE A 706 28.64 26.71 -8.33
N ARG A 707 28.21 27.54 -7.38
CA ARG A 707 28.85 28.84 -7.12
C ARG A 707 30.33 28.70 -6.83
N SER A 708 30.74 27.70 -6.05
CA SER A 708 32.17 27.40 -5.79
C SER A 708 32.90 27.03 -7.08
N LYS A 709 32.33 26.17 -7.93
CA LYS A 709 32.92 25.83 -9.24
C LYS A 709 33.05 27.04 -10.17
N MET A 710 32.14 27.99 -10.12
CA MET A 710 32.20 29.23 -10.92
C MET A 710 33.31 30.19 -10.47
N LYS A 711 33.79 30.10 -9.20
CA LYS A 711 34.95 30.86 -8.75
C LYS A 711 36.24 30.42 -9.46
N CYS A 712 36.37 29.13 -9.77
CA CYS A 712 37.54 28.53 -10.39
C CYS A 712 37.59 28.69 -11.93
N ILE A 713 36.62 29.29 -12.54
CA ILE A 713 36.57 29.66 -13.97
C ILE A 713 37.11 31.06 -14.17
#